data_ced08a6f30e84b1fec0b3c14820c20f1
#
_entry.id   ced08a6f30e84b1fec0b3c14820c20f1
#
_cell.length_a   1.000
_cell.length_b   1.000
_cell.length_c   1.000
_cell.angle_alpha   90.00
_cell.angle_beta   90.00
_cell.angle_gamma   90.00
#
_symmetry.space_group_name_H-M   'P 1'
#
loop_
_entity.id
_entity.type
_entity.pdbx_description
1 polymer ?
#
loop_
_entity_poly.entity_id
_entity_poly.type
_entity_poly.pdbx_seq_one_letter_code
_entity_poly.pdbx_strand_id
1 'polypeptide(L)'
;AAISANSYQLKLRNGTYEVKAEAGDYQTVSHIVVENQAVARDLLFLTTKKEKLEWVPDIYVGYDQKEHNYQTVREAVKACKAMNPSDESERITVHIAPGVYREQVLVDTPYVTFINDEPEKEVLLTWYYGIGYEYYSIGADGYYSEAAAYDKFEKNTAQKWGAAVYIKNTATAFRAQNITFESSFNKYITDEELADGVTPGGPDIKNFERTKDSDAASGEATERASALAVEGSQSEFYECRIVSSQDTLYTGNNIQAYFKNCFIDGNTDYIFGGGDVLFDACELSYYGYSNTQKGAYITAAADGSTTGYIFRNCYVSANDAWDVAAGYFGRPWRSSATVAFLNTKLQTKDTVTAVGWNSMSGARPEDANYQEYNTTVLGSGAADVSARTAGTVKNENPYADIVQTFKGWQPFYFVQETDTAVTVKDIAIEGELKTGSVLKALYTLRGNEKADASVLEWYRITPSGEETLVKAVPSYADKSYTITQEDAGCSIKLVIKPETISGTTGDSKSFVSAQVPKQPTKPEQPSKPEQPDVPSFNAATVWTVGDSTVCSFNDTYYYPRYGWGTQLEHYFDSSLTVKNLALSGRSSKSYVQEEQYQTLMQGMKAGDYLFVGFGHNDEKADEGRYTNPNGNYLTEGSFANSLYVNYVKPAQEKGVTVVLCTPIVRRTATGIWEDSNLHITSDSGKFEGGNYA
;
A
#
# COMPACT_ATOMS: atom_id res chain seq x y z
N ALA A 1 29.86 -24.11 -37.45
CA ALA A 1 29.51 -24.39 -36.06
C ALA A 1 29.44 -25.91 -35.86
N ALA A 2 30.04 -26.44 -34.80
CA ALA A 2 29.79 -27.81 -34.37
C ALA A 2 28.67 -27.75 -33.32
N ILE A 3 27.57 -28.41 -33.59
CA ILE A 3 26.41 -28.47 -32.71
C ILE A 3 26.28 -29.93 -32.27
N SER A 4 26.38 -30.19 -30.98
CA SER A 4 25.93 -31.44 -30.37
C SER A 4 24.57 -31.19 -29.69
N ALA A 5 23.88 -32.23 -29.27
CA ALA A 5 22.49 -32.11 -28.75
C ALA A 5 22.28 -31.05 -27.67
N ASN A 6 23.31 -30.68 -26.92
CA ASN A 6 23.21 -29.71 -25.81
C ASN A 6 24.38 -28.71 -25.76
N SER A 7 25.21 -28.60 -26.82
CA SER A 7 26.29 -27.63 -26.83
C SER A 7 26.65 -27.17 -28.24
N TYR A 8 27.22 -25.98 -28.34
CA TYR A 8 27.72 -25.40 -29.57
C TYR A 8 29.13 -24.85 -29.35
N GLN A 9 29.91 -24.75 -30.40
CA GLN A 9 31.23 -24.12 -30.38
C GLN A 9 31.42 -23.31 -31.66
N LEU A 10 31.76 -22.05 -31.51
CA LEU A 10 32.05 -21.11 -32.59
C LEU A 10 33.47 -20.59 -32.44
N LYS A 11 34.20 -20.47 -33.55
CA LYS A 11 35.50 -19.77 -33.60
C LYS A 11 35.26 -18.38 -34.17
N LEU A 12 35.39 -17.38 -33.35
CA LEU A 12 35.12 -15.97 -33.70
C LEU A 12 36.39 -15.13 -33.51
N ARG A 13 36.53 -14.06 -34.27
CA ARG A 13 37.54 -13.02 -34.03
C ARG A 13 37.09 -12.16 -32.86
N ASN A 14 37.99 -11.29 -32.38
CA ASN A 14 37.55 -10.27 -31.40
C ASN A 14 36.46 -9.38 -32.00
N GLY A 15 35.43 -9.10 -31.23
CA GLY A 15 34.30 -8.30 -31.63
C GLY A 15 33.04 -8.65 -30.85
N THR A 16 31.98 -7.85 -31.08
CA THR A 16 30.65 -8.07 -30.55
C THR A 16 29.81 -8.84 -31.55
N TYR A 17 29.10 -9.84 -31.09
CA TYR A 17 28.32 -10.75 -31.93
C TYR A 17 26.91 -10.91 -31.37
N GLU A 18 25.95 -10.92 -32.27
CA GLU A 18 24.60 -11.45 -31.98
C GLU A 18 24.60 -12.96 -32.30
N VAL A 19 24.26 -13.77 -31.33
CA VAL A 19 24.12 -15.23 -31.48
C VAL A 19 22.63 -15.55 -31.46
N LYS A 20 22.11 -16.00 -32.59
CA LYS A 20 20.77 -16.50 -32.75
C LYS A 20 20.74 -18.01 -32.75
N ALA A 21 19.92 -18.61 -31.90
CA ALA A 21 19.69 -20.05 -31.89
C ALA A 21 18.19 -20.34 -32.09
N GLU A 22 17.92 -21.42 -32.82
CA GLU A 22 16.56 -21.87 -33.12
C GLU A 22 16.49 -23.40 -32.85
N ALA A 23 15.43 -23.84 -32.19
CA ALA A 23 15.15 -25.23 -31.89
C ALA A 23 13.63 -25.50 -32.02
N GLY A 24 13.24 -26.10 -33.15
CA GLY A 24 11.80 -26.27 -33.50
C GLY A 24 11.12 -24.90 -33.58
N ASP A 25 10.08 -24.72 -32.78
CA ASP A 25 9.32 -23.46 -32.71
C ASP A 25 9.88 -22.43 -31.74
N TYR A 26 11.03 -22.74 -31.14
CA TYR A 26 11.69 -21.87 -30.16
C TYR A 26 12.88 -21.12 -30.77
N GLN A 27 13.05 -19.88 -30.37
CA GLN A 27 14.24 -19.10 -30.72
C GLN A 27 14.73 -18.31 -29.51
N THR A 28 16.01 -17.99 -29.49
CA THR A 28 16.64 -17.08 -28.58
C THR A 28 17.70 -16.26 -29.28
N VAL A 29 17.95 -15.04 -28.81
CA VAL A 29 19.04 -14.18 -29.26
C VAL A 29 19.86 -13.80 -28.04
N SER A 30 21.17 -13.94 -28.14
CA SER A 30 22.14 -13.56 -27.12
C SER A 30 23.25 -12.74 -27.74
N HIS A 31 23.77 -11.76 -27.01
CA HIS A 31 24.90 -10.94 -27.41
C HIS A 31 26.15 -11.39 -26.65
N ILE A 32 27.24 -11.50 -27.35
CA ILE A 32 28.55 -11.89 -26.78
C ILE A 32 29.64 -10.92 -27.25
N VAL A 33 30.62 -10.70 -26.38
CA VAL A 33 31.85 -9.99 -26.71
C VAL A 33 33.00 -10.98 -26.61
N VAL A 34 33.80 -11.05 -27.67
CA VAL A 34 34.99 -11.89 -27.72
C VAL A 34 36.23 -10.99 -27.70
N GLU A 35 37.07 -11.15 -26.68
CA GLU A 35 38.29 -10.34 -26.48
C GLU A 35 39.46 -11.26 -26.08
N ASN A 36 40.08 -11.92 -27.09
CA ASN A 36 41.26 -12.79 -26.92
C ASN A 36 41.09 -13.93 -25.90
N GLN A 37 39.85 -14.35 -25.61
CA GLN A 37 39.56 -15.41 -24.66
C GLN A 37 38.35 -16.25 -25.10
N ALA A 38 38.26 -17.46 -24.56
CA ALA A 38 37.05 -18.26 -24.73
C ALA A 38 35.87 -17.65 -23.92
N VAL A 39 34.73 -17.49 -24.56
CA VAL A 39 33.50 -17.06 -23.93
C VAL A 39 32.52 -18.25 -23.90
N ALA A 40 32.08 -18.62 -22.72
CA ALA A 40 31.01 -19.59 -22.56
C ALA A 40 29.69 -18.84 -22.39
N ARG A 41 28.66 -19.26 -23.12
CA ARG A 41 27.32 -18.66 -23.03
C ARG A 41 26.24 -19.73 -23.14
N ASP A 42 25.41 -19.84 -22.16
CA ASP A 42 24.20 -20.62 -22.22
C ASP A 42 23.14 -19.86 -23.01
N LEU A 43 22.43 -20.55 -23.89
CA LEU A 43 21.35 -20.02 -24.67
C LEU A 43 20.04 -20.53 -24.06
N LEU A 44 19.30 -19.59 -23.41
CA LEU A 44 18.01 -19.88 -22.80
C LEU A 44 16.90 -19.64 -23.81
N PHE A 45 16.15 -20.71 -24.16
CA PHE A 45 15.00 -20.58 -25.04
C PHE A 45 13.77 -20.11 -24.24
N LEU A 46 13.47 -18.82 -24.31
CA LEU A 46 12.39 -18.18 -23.57
C LEU A 46 11.09 -18.01 -24.36
N THR A 47 11.13 -18.26 -25.68
CA THR A 47 9.94 -18.20 -26.51
C THR A 47 9.28 -19.56 -26.56
N THR A 48 8.07 -19.64 -26.03
CA THR A 48 7.24 -20.83 -26.13
C THR A 48 6.68 -21.00 -27.55
N LYS A 49 6.39 -22.26 -27.94
CA LYS A 49 5.66 -22.64 -29.13
C LYS A 49 4.44 -21.74 -29.33
N LYS A 50 4.23 -21.26 -30.56
CA LYS A 50 2.96 -20.66 -30.96
C LYS A 50 1.91 -21.77 -31.05
N GLU A 51 1.43 -22.26 -29.93
CA GLU A 51 0.22 -23.04 -29.90
C GLU A 51 -0.96 -22.08 -30.07
N LYS A 52 -1.80 -22.32 -31.07
CA LYS A 52 -3.09 -21.68 -31.13
C LYS A 52 -3.93 -22.31 -30.02
N LEU A 53 -4.08 -21.59 -28.92
CA LEU A 53 -4.95 -22.03 -27.84
C LEU A 53 -6.41 -21.91 -28.29
N GLU A 54 -7.21 -22.90 -27.91
CA GLU A 54 -8.66 -22.76 -28.02
C GLU A 54 -9.15 -21.66 -27.10
N TRP A 55 -10.07 -20.86 -27.56
CA TRP A 55 -10.64 -19.78 -26.76
C TRP A 55 -11.42 -20.35 -25.56
N VAL A 56 -11.20 -19.74 -24.39
CA VAL A 56 -11.99 -19.95 -23.18
C VAL A 56 -12.32 -18.59 -22.57
N PRO A 57 -13.52 -18.43 -21.95
CA PRO A 57 -13.94 -17.13 -21.42
C PRO A 57 -13.17 -16.71 -20.15
N ASP A 58 -12.69 -17.68 -19.36
CA ASP A 58 -12.09 -17.45 -18.07
C ASP A 58 -10.74 -18.16 -17.95
N ILE A 59 -9.71 -17.42 -17.55
CA ILE A 59 -8.39 -17.93 -17.20
C ILE A 59 -7.96 -17.36 -15.84
N TYR A 60 -7.01 -18.01 -15.19
CA TYR A 60 -6.67 -17.74 -13.81
C TYR A 60 -5.19 -17.47 -13.65
N VAL A 61 -4.82 -16.65 -12.66
CA VAL A 61 -3.43 -16.39 -12.27
C VAL A 61 -3.30 -16.56 -10.75
N GLY A 62 -2.38 -17.41 -10.32
CA GLY A 62 -2.06 -17.60 -8.91
C GLY A 62 -3.09 -18.39 -8.10
N TYR A 63 -4.05 -19.05 -8.73
CA TYR A 63 -5.02 -19.92 -8.05
C TYR A 63 -4.54 -21.36 -8.00
N ASP A 64 -4.82 -22.03 -6.91
CA ASP A 64 -4.63 -23.48 -6.83
C ASP A 64 -5.79 -24.24 -7.51
N GLN A 65 -5.46 -25.32 -8.23
CA GLN A 65 -6.43 -26.30 -8.76
C GLN A 65 -7.48 -25.74 -9.75
N LYS A 66 -7.16 -24.65 -10.45
CA LYS A 66 -7.97 -24.16 -11.56
C LYS A 66 -7.42 -24.65 -12.90
N GLU A 67 -8.32 -25.00 -13.83
CA GLU A 67 -7.95 -25.17 -15.24
C GLU A 67 -7.55 -23.80 -15.83
N HIS A 68 -6.64 -23.80 -16.82
CA HIS A 68 -6.12 -22.58 -17.43
C HIS A 68 -5.54 -21.57 -16.42
N ASN A 69 -4.82 -22.09 -15.39
CA ASN A 69 -4.14 -21.30 -14.37
C ASN A 69 -2.67 -21.07 -14.75
N TYR A 70 -2.26 -19.82 -14.65
CA TYR A 70 -0.90 -19.36 -14.93
C TYR A 70 -0.22 -18.87 -13.65
N GLN A 71 1.11 -18.90 -13.63
CA GLN A 71 1.87 -18.43 -12.48
C GLN A 71 2.06 -16.90 -12.50
N THR A 72 2.08 -16.31 -13.68
CA THR A 72 2.31 -14.87 -13.87
C THR A 72 1.23 -14.25 -14.76
N VAL A 73 1.01 -12.95 -14.57
CA VAL A 73 0.07 -12.18 -15.41
C VAL A 73 0.59 -12.10 -16.86
N ARG A 74 1.92 -12.04 -17.06
CA ARG A 74 2.53 -12.08 -18.40
C ARG A 74 2.23 -13.38 -19.15
N GLU A 75 2.26 -14.52 -18.45
CA GLU A 75 1.85 -15.80 -19.08
C GLU A 75 0.38 -15.80 -19.49
N ALA A 76 -0.50 -15.30 -18.62
CA ALA A 76 -1.92 -15.16 -18.93
C ALA A 76 -2.17 -14.23 -20.14
N VAL A 77 -1.46 -13.09 -20.22
CA VAL A 77 -1.54 -12.18 -21.38
C VAL A 77 -1.04 -12.86 -22.66
N LYS A 78 0.03 -13.65 -22.60
CA LYS A 78 0.49 -14.46 -23.73
C LYS A 78 -0.57 -15.47 -24.17
N ALA A 79 -1.26 -16.10 -23.24
CA ALA A 79 -2.38 -17.01 -23.53
C ALA A 79 -3.55 -16.28 -24.19
N CYS A 80 -3.95 -15.11 -23.68
CA CYS A 80 -4.98 -14.28 -24.31
C CYS A 80 -4.62 -13.95 -25.76
N LYS A 81 -3.37 -13.60 -26.02
CA LYS A 81 -2.88 -13.34 -27.37
C LYS A 81 -2.93 -14.58 -28.28
N ALA A 82 -2.64 -15.75 -27.74
CA ALA A 82 -2.72 -17.00 -28.50
C ALA A 82 -4.15 -17.41 -28.82
N MET A 83 -5.12 -17.07 -27.94
CA MET A 83 -6.56 -17.27 -28.17
C MET A 83 -7.14 -16.27 -29.18
N ASN A 84 -6.60 -15.03 -29.20
CA ASN A 84 -6.89 -13.97 -30.16
C ASN A 84 -8.41 -13.65 -30.30
N PRO A 85 -9.06 -13.16 -29.22
CA PRO A 85 -10.48 -12.80 -29.24
C PRO A 85 -10.75 -11.69 -30.27
N SER A 86 -11.86 -11.79 -31.00
CA SER A 86 -12.21 -10.92 -32.12
C SER A 86 -13.27 -9.88 -31.78
N ASP A 87 -14.09 -10.14 -30.79
CA ASP A 87 -15.22 -9.27 -30.41
C ASP A 87 -15.61 -9.47 -28.93
N GLU A 88 -16.59 -8.72 -28.45
CA GLU A 88 -17.05 -8.76 -27.05
C GLU A 88 -17.57 -10.13 -26.60
N SER A 89 -18.10 -10.96 -27.51
CA SER A 89 -18.59 -12.31 -27.17
C SER A 89 -17.46 -13.31 -26.91
N GLU A 90 -16.24 -12.98 -27.37
CA GLU A 90 -15.02 -13.75 -27.14
C GLU A 90 -14.14 -13.11 -26.07
N ARG A 91 -14.66 -12.18 -25.28
CA ARG A 91 -13.90 -11.56 -24.17
C ARG A 91 -13.30 -12.62 -23.25
N ILE A 92 -12.05 -12.38 -22.84
CA ILE A 92 -11.34 -13.25 -21.90
C ILE A 92 -11.23 -12.53 -20.58
N THR A 93 -11.72 -13.15 -19.51
CA THR A 93 -11.55 -12.66 -18.15
C THR A 93 -10.37 -13.36 -17.51
N VAL A 94 -9.38 -12.59 -17.10
CA VAL A 94 -8.21 -13.03 -16.33
C VAL A 94 -8.50 -12.78 -14.85
N HIS A 95 -8.82 -13.82 -14.12
CA HIS A 95 -9.03 -13.80 -12.69
C HIS A 95 -7.67 -13.87 -12.00
N ILE A 96 -7.32 -12.83 -11.25
CA ILE A 96 -6.01 -12.71 -10.60
C ILE A 96 -6.20 -12.88 -9.09
N ALA A 97 -5.56 -13.89 -8.53
CA ALA A 97 -5.59 -14.12 -7.08
C ALA A 97 -4.91 -12.98 -6.31
N PRO A 98 -5.39 -12.65 -5.10
CA PRO A 98 -4.72 -11.65 -4.26
C PRO A 98 -3.25 -11.97 -4.05
N GLY A 99 -2.40 -10.95 -4.23
CA GLY A 99 -0.94 -11.08 -4.14
C GLY A 99 -0.19 -9.94 -4.80
N VAL A 100 1.14 -10.01 -4.73
CA VAL A 100 2.05 -9.05 -5.34
C VAL A 100 2.72 -9.67 -6.56
N TYR A 101 2.45 -9.09 -7.71
CA TYR A 101 2.99 -9.53 -9.01
C TYR A 101 4.03 -8.51 -9.49
N ARG A 102 5.31 -8.85 -9.31
CA ARG A 102 6.44 -8.00 -9.70
C ARG A 102 6.84 -8.30 -11.13
N GLU A 103 6.13 -7.68 -12.06
CA GLU A 103 6.36 -7.92 -13.49
C GLU A 103 5.85 -6.76 -14.35
N GLN A 104 6.62 -6.36 -15.36
CA GLN A 104 6.10 -5.47 -16.39
C GLN A 104 5.12 -6.22 -17.28
N VAL A 105 3.89 -5.73 -17.39
CA VAL A 105 2.81 -6.39 -18.16
C VAL A 105 2.45 -5.55 -19.38
N LEU A 106 2.57 -6.12 -20.57
CA LEU A 106 2.21 -5.48 -21.85
C LEU A 106 1.00 -6.20 -22.45
N VAL A 107 -0.16 -5.57 -22.41
CA VAL A 107 -1.38 -6.09 -23.01
C VAL A 107 -1.48 -5.58 -24.44
N ASP A 108 -1.46 -6.48 -25.43
CA ASP A 108 -1.58 -6.14 -26.86
C ASP A 108 -2.76 -6.81 -27.57
N THR A 109 -3.66 -7.41 -26.79
CA THR A 109 -4.81 -8.20 -27.23
C THR A 109 -6.10 -7.49 -26.83
N PRO A 110 -7.08 -7.31 -27.75
CA PRO A 110 -8.35 -6.67 -27.42
C PRO A 110 -9.24 -7.59 -26.56
N TYR A 111 -10.30 -7.03 -25.97
CA TYR A 111 -11.34 -7.75 -25.22
C TYR A 111 -10.80 -8.60 -24.07
N VAL A 112 -9.81 -8.08 -23.34
CA VAL A 112 -9.27 -8.70 -22.13
C VAL A 112 -9.75 -7.95 -20.91
N THR A 113 -10.17 -8.67 -19.88
CA THR A 113 -10.54 -8.13 -18.56
C THR A 113 -9.59 -8.68 -17.49
N PHE A 114 -9.01 -7.81 -16.65
CA PHE A 114 -8.36 -8.21 -15.40
C PHE A 114 -9.34 -8.01 -14.26
N ILE A 115 -9.51 -9.02 -13.44
CA ILE A 115 -10.41 -8.93 -12.28
C ILE A 115 -9.79 -9.56 -11.03
N ASN A 116 -9.99 -8.88 -9.91
CA ASN A 116 -9.79 -9.43 -8.57
C ASN A 116 -11.17 -9.80 -8.00
N ASP A 117 -11.42 -11.09 -7.81
CA ASP A 117 -12.70 -11.60 -7.28
C ASP A 117 -12.84 -11.40 -5.76
N GLU A 118 -11.74 -11.07 -5.07
CA GLU A 118 -11.70 -10.84 -3.63
C GLU A 118 -11.35 -9.37 -3.32
N PRO A 119 -12.27 -8.41 -3.52
CA PRO A 119 -11.97 -6.97 -3.43
C PRO A 119 -11.49 -6.49 -2.06
N GLU A 120 -11.68 -7.30 -1.01
CA GLU A 120 -11.14 -7.03 0.33
C GLU A 120 -9.63 -7.31 0.45
N LYS A 121 -9.06 -8.01 -0.51
CA LYS A 121 -7.63 -8.33 -0.58
C LYS A 121 -7.03 -7.74 -1.83
N GLU A 122 -5.77 -7.31 -1.73
CA GLU A 122 -5.13 -6.60 -2.82
C GLU A 122 -4.57 -7.55 -3.89
N VAL A 123 -4.79 -7.17 -5.15
CA VAL A 123 -4.00 -7.62 -6.30
C VAL A 123 -3.12 -6.45 -6.72
N LEU A 124 -1.81 -6.56 -6.51
CA LEU A 124 -0.84 -5.52 -6.81
C LEU A 124 0.02 -5.92 -8.02
N LEU A 125 -0.13 -5.18 -9.13
CA LEU A 125 0.75 -5.28 -10.30
C LEU A 125 1.77 -4.14 -10.19
N THR A 126 3.05 -4.45 -10.00
CA THR A 126 4.09 -3.46 -9.72
C THR A 126 5.37 -3.69 -10.52
N TRP A 127 6.04 -2.60 -10.91
CA TRP A 127 7.33 -2.62 -11.58
C TRP A 127 8.16 -1.37 -11.25
N TYR A 128 9.47 -1.39 -11.56
CA TYR A 128 10.44 -0.41 -11.05
C TYR A 128 11.11 0.45 -12.14
N TYR A 129 10.61 0.53 -13.36
CA TYR A 129 11.27 1.33 -14.39
C TYR A 129 11.00 2.83 -14.24
N GLY A 130 12.09 3.64 -14.17
CA GLY A 130 12.08 5.07 -14.39
C GLY A 130 12.63 5.38 -15.79
N ILE A 131 11.98 6.29 -16.51
CA ILE A 131 12.26 6.54 -17.93
C ILE A 131 13.66 7.09 -18.20
N GLY A 132 14.25 7.79 -17.26
CA GLY A 132 15.59 8.37 -17.37
C GLY A 132 16.71 7.42 -16.94
N TYR A 133 16.41 6.18 -16.64
CA TYR A 133 17.38 5.19 -16.16
C TYR A 133 17.51 4.02 -17.14
N GLU A 134 18.62 3.33 -17.05
CA GLU A 134 18.97 2.18 -17.88
C GLU A 134 19.06 0.91 -17.03
N TYR A 135 18.58 -0.19 -17.58
CA TYR A 135 18.49 -1.49 -16.94
C TYR A 135 18.92 -2.60 -17.89
N TYR A 136 19.52 -3.66 -17.39
CA TYR A 136 19.87 -4.85 -18.18
C TYR A 136 18.64 -5.61 -18.68
N SER A 137 17.57 -5.64 -17.91
CA SER A 137 16.35 -6.39 -18.24
C SER A 137 15.54 -5.80 -19.40
N ILE A 138 15.89 -4.61 -19.89
CA ILE A 138 15.20 -3.97 -21.00
C ILE A 138 15.78 -4.46 -22.32
N GLY A 139 14.92 -5.06 -23.17
CA GLY A 139 15.25 -5.46 -24.52
C GLY A 139 15.40 -4.29 -25.48
N ALA A 140 15.81 -4.58 -26.71
CA ALA A 140 15.99 -3.57 -27.76
C ALA A 140 14.70 -2.81 -28.14
N ASP A 141 13.54 -3.36 -27.80
CA ASP A 141 12.23 -2.72 -27.98
C ASP A 141 11.85 -1.74 -26.83
N GLY A 142 12.68 -1.65 -25.80
CA GLY A 142 12.49 -0.79 -24.65
C GLY A 142 11.55 -1.31 -23.57
N TYR A 143 11.23 -2.61 -23.62
CA TYR A 143 10.40 -3.28 -22.62
C TYR A 143 11.13 -4.43 -21.96
N TYR A 144 10.58 -4.96 -20.87
CA TYR A 144 11.16 -6.09 -20.18
C TYR A 144 11.36 -7.30 -21.12
N SER A 145 12.55 -7.85 -21.09
CA SER A 145 12.97 -9.04 -21.81
C SER A 145 13.66 -10.01 -20.86
N GLU A 146 13.10 -11.22 -20.73
CA GLU A 146 13.71 -12.28 -19.93
C GLU A 146 15.11 -12.65 -20.45
N ALA A 147 15.30 -12.62 -21.79
CA ALA A 147 16.58 -12.88 -22.40
C ALA A 147 17.60 -11.78 -22.06
N ALA A 148 17.20 -10.51 -22.11
CA ALA A 148 18.07 -9.40 -21.73
C ALA A 148 18.43 -9.46 -20.24
N ALA A 149 17.47 -9.76 -19.38
CA ALA A 149 17.67 -9.93 -17.93
C ALA A 149 18.65 -11.09 -17.62
N TYR A 150 18.54 -12.19 -18.37
CA TYR A 150 19.43 -13.35 -18.25
C TYR A 150 20.85 -13.03 -18.75
N ASP A 151 20.94 -12.48 -19.97
CA ASP A 151 22.25 -12.24 -20.63
C ASP A 151 23.02 -11.08 -20.00
N LYS A 152 22.34 -10.06 -19.50
CA LYS A 152 22.93 -8.83 -18.92
C LYS A 152 24.02 -8.22 -19.82
N PHE A 153 23.78 -8.20 -21.13
CA PHE A 153 24.78 -7.79 -22.12
C PHE A 153 24.93 -6.26 -22.15
N GLU A 154 23.85 -5.55 -22.32
CA GLU A 154 23.82 -4.09 -22.36
C GLU A 154 22.62 -3.55 -21.61
N LYS A 155 22.70 -2.31 -21.18
CA LYS A 155 21.59 -1.61 -20.54
C LYS A 155 20.85 -0.76 -21.56
N ASN A 156 19.54 -0.75 -21.45
CA ASN A 156 18.64 0.06 -22.27
C ASN A 156 17.69 0.89 -21.42
N THR A 157 17.14 1.96 -21.98
CA THR A 157 16.13 2.80 -21.36
C THR A 157 14.73 2.25 -21.61
N ALA A 158 13.84 2.45 -20.63
CA ALA A 158 12.45 2.05 -20.75
C ALA A 158 11.68 2.90 -21.76
N GLN A 159 10.69 2.28 -22.42
CA GLN A 159 9.70 2.95 -23.25
C GLN A 159 8.40 3.21 -22.50
N LYS A 160 7.51 4.01 -23.08
CA LYS A 160 6.17 4.31 -22.53
C LYS A 160 6.19 4.67 -21.05
N TRP A 161 7.04 5.65 -20.72
CA TRP A 161 7.12 6.25 -19.38
C TRP A 161 7.51 5.24 -18.27
N GLY A 162 8.11 4.11 -18.66
CA GLY A 162 8.47 3.05 -17.73
C GLY A 162 7.28 2.28 -17.15
N ALA A 163 6.11 2.35 -17.76
CA ALA A 163 4.87 1.83 -17.19
C ALA A 163 4.96 0.38 -16.72
N ALA A 164 4.49 0.13 -15.48
CA ALA A 164 4.39 -1.22 -14.95
C ALA A 164 3.39 -2.05 -15.76
N VAL A 165 2.24 -1.45 -16.11
CA VAL A 165 1.28 -2.07 -17.03
C VAL A 165 1.02 -1.15 -18.22
N TYR A 166 1.17 -1.68 -19.42
CA TYR A 166 0.94 -0.96 -20.66
C TYR A 166 -0.14 -1.64 -21.51
N ILE A 167 -1.25 -0.94 -21.68
CA ILE A 167 -2.36 -1.33 -22.56
C ILE A 167 -2.09 -0.73 -23.94
N LYS A 168 -1.57 -1.54 -24.86
CA LYS A 168 -1.14 -1.09 -26.18
C LYS A 168 -2.36 -0.69 -27.05
N ASN A 169 -2.10 0.08 -28.08
CA ASN A 169 -3.14 0.57 -29.01
C ASN A 169 -3.92 -0.55 -29.70
N THR A 170 -3.41 -1.77 -29.75
CA THR A 170 -4.10 -2.95 -30.27
C THR A 170 -5.05 -3.59 -29.24
N ALA A 171 -4.85 -3.30 -27.95
CA ALA A 171 -5.66 -3.85 -26.86
C ALA A 171 -6.92 -3.01 -26.61
N THR A 172 -7.76 -2.89 -27.64
CA THR A 172 -9.02 -2.15 -27.53
C THR A 172 -10.02 -2.87 -26.61
N ALA A 173 -10.93 -2.12 -26.01
CA ALA A 173 -11.96 -2.62 -25.09
C ALA A 173 -11.37 -3.44 -23.90
N PHE A 174 -10.19 -3.04 -23.42
CA PHE A 174 -9.60 -3.59 -22.19
C PHE A 174 -10.44 -3.18 -20.99
N ARG A 175 -10.55 -4.07 -19.99
CA ARG A 175 -11.18 -3.75 -18.70
C ARG A 175 -10.29 -4.19 -17.54
N ALA A 176 -10.38 -3.45 -16.44
CA ALA A 176 -9.80 -3.86 -15.16
C ALA A 176 -10.77 -3.54 -14.01
N GLN A 177 -10.86 -4.44 -13.04
CA GLN A 177 -11.69 -4.27 -11.85
C GLN A 177 -10.94 -4.70 -10.58
N ASN A 178 -10.93 -3.85 -9.56
CA ASN A 178 -10.30 -4.09 -8.25
C ASN A 178 -8.80 -4.43 -8.34
N ILE A 179 -8.05 -3.80 -9.23
CA ILE A 179 -6.62 -4.02 -9.43
C ILE A 179 -5.85 -2.79 -8.97
N THR A 180 -4.76 -2.99 -8.25
CA THR A 180 -3.75 -1.97 -7.95
C THR A 180 -2.63 -2.02 -8.99
N PHE A 181 -2.43 -0.91 -9.69
CA PHE A 181 -1.31 -0.67 -10.60
C PHE A 181 -0.31 0.25 -9.90
N GLU A 182 0.94 -0.17 -9.79
CA GLU A 182 1.97 0.61 -9.12
C GLU A 182 3.26 0.70 -9.93
N SER A 183 3.88 1.88 -9.95
CA SER A 183 5.30 1.99 -10.21
C SER A 183 6.04 2.19 -8.89
N SER A 184 6.91 1.26 -8.53
CA SER A 184 7.70 1.33 -7.29
C SER A 184 8.87 2.31 -7.39
N PHE A 185 9.26 2.76 -8.59
CA PHE A 185 10.47 3.55 -8.80
C PHE A 185 10.60 4.75 -7.86
N ASN A 186 9.56 5.56 -7.73
CA ASN A 186 9.55 6.74 -6.85
C ASN A 186 8.88 6.46 -5.49
N LYS A 187 8.73 5.20 -5.08
CA LYS A 187 8.10 4.83 -3.81
C LYS A 187 9.05 4.05 -2.91
N TYR A 188 9.70 3.03 -3.44
CA TYR A 188 10.69 2.20 -2.72
C TYR A 188 11.59 1.48 -3.71
N ILE A 189 12.77 1.10 -3.26
CA ILE A 189 13.78 0.42 -4.09
C ILE A 189 13.74 -1.07 -3.80
N THR A 190 13.62 -1.88 -4.85
CA THR A 190 13.54 -3.34 -4.75
C THR A 190 14.88 -4.01 -5.00
N ASP A 191 15.03 -5.24 -4.52
CA ASP A 191 16.21 -6.06 -4.81
C ASP A 191 16.34 -6.40 -6.28
N GLU A 192 15.21 -6.61 -6.96
CA GLU A 192 15.15 -6.86 -8.39
C GLU A 192 15.71 -5.65 -9.17
N GLU A 193 15.34 -4.43 -8.78
CA GLU A 193 15.86 -3.20 -9.37
C GLU A 193 17.39 -3.12 -9.23
N LEU A 194 17.90 -3.35 -8.02
CA LEU A 194 19.35 -3.30 -7.76
C LEU A 194 20.10 -4.41 -8.49
N ALA A 195 19.54 -5.61 -8.52
CA ALA A 195 20.13 -6.74 -9.25
C ALA A 195 20.13 -6.54 -10.77
N ASP A 196 19.19 -5.77 -11.29
CA ASP A 196 19.13 -5.36 -12.69
C ASP A 196 20.19 -4.30 -13.08
N GLY A 197 20.84 -3.70 -12.09
CA GLY A 197 21.93 -2.77 -12.32
C GLY A 197 21.47 -1.42 -12.87
N VAL A 198 20.50 -0.81 -12.22
CA VAL A 198 19.98 0.52 -12.53
C VAL A 198 21.07 1.59 -12.57
N THR A 199 21.10 2.40 -13.64
CA THR A 199 22.02 3.53 -13.79
C THR A 199 21.32 4.72 -14.47
N PRO A 200 21.70 5.98 -14.18
CA PRO A 200 21.20 7.13 -14.93
C PRO A 200 21.59 7.02 -16.40
N GLY A 201 20.61 7.23 -17.31
CA GLY A 201 20.80 7.14 -18.76
C GLY A 201 21.43 8.39 -19.40
N GLY A 202 21.73 9.43 -18.61
CA GLY A 202 22.36 10.65 -19.11
C GLY A 202 22.74 11.63 -18.01
N PRO A 203 23.55 12.65 -18.35
CA PRO A 203 24.07 13.60 -17.36
C PRO A 203 23.00 14.55 -16.78
N ASP A 204 21.89 14.71 -17.47
CA ASP A 204 20.78 15.61 -17.06
C ASP A 204 19.79 14.89 -16.13
N ILE A 205 19.93 13.58 -15.94
CA ILE A 205 19.12 12.83 -14.99
C ILE A 205 19.58 13.17 -13.58
N LYS A 206 18.69 13.66 -12.77
CA LYS A 206 19.00 13.93 -11.37
C LYS A 206 19.46 12.64 -10.72
N ASN A 207 20.76 12.60 -10.47
CA ASN A 207 21.40 11.43 -9.86
C ASN A 207 21.11 11.43 -8.38
N PHE A 208 20.17 10.61 -7.94
CA PHE A 208 20.14 10.21 -6.54
C PHE A 208 20.55 8.75 -6.42
N GLU A 209 21.30 8.48 -5.37
CA GLU A 209 21.80 7.14 -5.11
C GLU A 209 20.65 6.17 -4.87
N ARG A 210 20.59 5.12 -5.67
CA ARG A 210 19.57 4.08 -5.56
C ARG A 210 20.15 2.88 -4.84
N THR A 211 19.96 2.88 -3.53
CA THR A 211 20.30 1.77 -2.63
C THR A 211 19.07 1.40 -1.81
N LYS A 212 19.08 0.28 -1.12
CA LYS A 212 17.96 -0.12 -0.24
C LYS A 212 17.61 0.93 0.81
N ASP A 213 18.58 1.70 1.24
CA ASP A 213 18.42 2.71 2.31
C ASP A 213 18.08 4.10 1.74
N SER A 214 18.00 4.23 0.41
CA SER A 214 17.63 5.49 -0.22
C SER A 214 16.14 5.77 -0.06
N ASP A 215 15.82 6.97 0.41
CA ASP A 215 14.44 7.43 0.52
C ASP A 215 13.91 7.88 -0.84
N ALA A 216 13.37 6.94 -1.61
CA ALA A 216 12.82 7.20 -2.93
C ALA A 216 11.47 7.95 -2.90
N ALA A 217 10.73 7.87 -1.78
CA ALA A 217 9.38 8.42 -1.67
C ALA A 217 9.38 9.89 -1.27
N SER A 218 10.29 10.29 -0.38
CA SER A 218 10.26 11.61 0.26
C SER A 218 11.00 12.69 -0.52
N GLY A 219 11.94 12.33 -1.37
CA GLY A 219 12.66 13.27 -2.23
C GLY A 219 11.74 13.90 -3.28
N GLU A 220 12.04 15.15 -3.70
CA GLU A 220 11.39 15.71 -4.88
C GLU A 220 11.54 14.73 -6.03
N ALA A 221 10.43 14.13 -6.46
CA ALA A 221 10.42 13.11 -7.48
C ALA A 221 11.12 13.63 -8.73
N THR A 222 12.07 12.87 -9.15
CA THR A 222 13.07 13.37 -10.07
C THR A 222 12.94 12.73 -11.42
N GLU A 223 12.17 11.65 -11.51
CA GLU A 223 12.03 10.93 -12.77
C GLU A 223 10.60 10.40 -12.96
N ARG A 224 10.21 10.38 -14.21
CA ARG A 224 8.91 9.89 -14.69
C ARG A 224 8.88 8.37 -14.60
N ALA A 225 7.83 7.84 -13.99
CA ALA A 225 7.68 6.40 -13.78
C ALA A 225 6.19 6.06 -13.67
N SER A 226 5.58 5.67 -14.77
CA SER A 226 4.14 5.41 -14.81
C SER A 226 3.78 4.07 -14.17
N ALA A 227 2.68 4.05 -13.45
CA ALA A 227 2.05 2.82 -13.00
C ALA A 227 1.26 2.17 -14.16
N LEU A 228 0.56 2.99 -14.92
CA LEU A 228 -0.32 2.54 -16.00
C LEU A 228 -0.19 3.46 -17.22
N ALA A 229 0.00 2.86 -18.40
CA ALA A 229 -0.10 3.53 -19.67
C ALA A 229 -1.23 2.92 -20.52
N VAL A 230 -2.14 3.75 -21.03
CA VAL A 230 -3.33 3.33 -21.77
C VAL A 230 -3.31 3.94 -23.17
N GLU A 231 -3.14 3.12 -24.18
CA GLU A 231 -3.28 3.47 -25.60
C GLU A 231 -4.40 2.66 -26.30
N GLY A 232 -4.90 1.60 -25.66
CA GLY A 232 -6.04 0.87 -26.12
C GLY A 232 -7.31 1.69 -25.96
N SER A 233 -8.01 2.00 -27.06
CA SER A 233 -9.24 2.76 -27.00
C SER A 233 -10.39 1.92 -26.40
N GLN A 234 -11.37 2.58 -25.80
CA GLN A 234 -12.50 1.99 -25.08
C GLN A 234 -12.08 1.13 -23.88
N SER A 235 -10.98 1.55 -23.23
CA SER A 235 -10.51 0.92 -21.99
C SER A 235 -11.30 1.42 -20.80
N GLU A 236 -11.61 0.50 -19.87
CA GLU A 236 -12.40 0.79 -18.68
C GLU A 236 -11.72 0.30 -17.40
N PHE A 237 -11.74 1.13 -16.36
CA PHE A 237 -11.15 0.83 -15.06
C PHE A 237 -12.20 1.09 -13.99
N TYR A 238 -12.50 0.09 -13.20
CA TYR A 238 -13.50 0.15 -12.15
C TYR A 238 -12.92 -0.27 -10.81
N GLU A 239 -13.04 0.61 -9.81
CA GLU A 239 -12.51 0.39 -8.46
C GLU A 239 -11.01 0.03 -8.43
N CYS A 240 -10.23 0.53 -9.38
CA CYS A 240 -8.81 0.33 -9.46
C CYS A 240 -8.04 1.37 -8.64
N ARG A 241 -6.82 1.02 -8.24
CA ARG A 241 -5.85 1.94 -7.65
C ARG A 241 -4.69 2.12 -8.62
N ILE A 242 -4.26 3.37 -8.86
CA ILE A 242 -3.18 3.70 -9.78
C ILE A 242 -2.22 4.62 -9.02
N VAL A 243 -1.05 4.11 -8.66
CA VAL A 243 -0.19 4.76 -7.68
C VAL A 243 1.27 4.85 -8.14
N SER A 244 1.83 6.04 -8.08
CA SER A 244 3.24 6.36 -8.31
C SER A 244 3.56 7.73 -7.71
N SER A 245 4.43 8.51 -8.33
CA SER A 245 4.73 9.90 -7.95
C SER A 245 4.65 10.84 -9.14
N GLN A 246 5.67 10.91 -9.97
CA GLN A 246 5.63 11.69 -11.21
C GLN A 246 5.14 10.83 -12.36
N ASP A 247 4.20 11.36 -13.17
CA ASP A 247 3.71 10.72 -14.39
C ASP A 247 3.01 9.36 -14.12
N THR A 248 2.12 9.28 -13.13
CA THR A 248 1.52 8.02 -12.66
C THR A 248 0.66 7.33 -13.72
N LEU A 249 -0.24 8.08 -14.39
CA LEU A 249 -1.17 7.56 -15.38
C LEU A 249 -1.00 8.29 -16.71
N TYR A 250 -0.56 7.56 -17.74
CA TYR A 250 -0.49 8.04 -19.12
C TYR A 250 -1.70 7.58 -19.93
N THR A 251 -2.29 8.48 -20.72
CA THR A 251 -3.29 8.13 -21.72
C THR A 251 -2.88 8.61 -23.11
N GLY A 252 -3.07 7.76 -24.11
CA GLY A 252 -2.69 8.05 -25.48
C GLY A 252 -3.59 9.08 -26.17
N ASN A 253 -3.07 9.70 -27.23
CA ASN A 253 -3.88 10.59 -28.07
C ASN A 253 -4.96 9.79 -28.83
N ASN A 254 -6.13 10.40 -29.07
CA ASN A 254 -7.23 9.84 -29.86
C ASN A 254 -7.81 8.53 -29.31
N ILE A 255 -7.66 8.23 -28.04
CA ILE A 255 -8.34 7.13 -27.38
C ILE A 255 -9.59 7.61 -26.65
N GLN A 256 -10.45 6.66 -26.31
CA GLN A 256 -11.51 6.83 -25.33
C GLN A 256 -11.21 5.94 -24.15
N ALA A 257 -11.32 6.45 -22.90
CA ALA A 257 -11.16 5.66 -21.71
C ALA A 257 -12.09 6.13 -20.59
N TYR A 258 -12.45 5.20 -19.72
CA TYR A 258 -13.35 5.44 -18.60
C TYR A 258 -12.77 4.90 -17.29
N PHE A 259 -12.69 5.76 -16.30
CA PHE A 259 -12.25 5.43 -14.94
C PHE A 259 -13.39 5.72 -13.98
N LYS A 260 -13.86 4.69 -13.28
CA LYS A 260 -14.98 4.80 -12.33
C LYS A 260 -14.55 4.34 -10.94
N ASN A 261 -14.83 5.16 -9.92
CA ASN A 261 -14.51 4.86 -8.53
C ASN A 261 -13.05 4.48 -8.30
N CYS A 262 -12.13 5.01 -9.10
CA CYS A 262 -10.71 4.73 -8.99
C CYS A 262 -10.04 5.67 -7.97
N PHE A 263 -9.01 5.15 -7.30
CA PHE A 263 -8.07 5.95 -6.53
C PHE A 263 -6.80 6.19 -7.37
N ILE A 264 -6.48 7.44 -7.63
CA ILE A 264 -5.30 7.81 -8.44
C ILE A 264 -4.42 8.71 -7.58
N ASP A 265 -3.18 8.29 -7.38
CA ASP A 265 -2.24 8.92 -6.46
C ASP A 265 -0.95 9.33 -7.17
N GLY A 266 -0.41 10.49 -6.81
CA GLY A 266 0.84 10.99 -7.34
C GLY A 266 1.21 12.38 -6.83
N ASN A 267 2.13 13.04 -7.50
CA ASN A 267 2.57 14.39 -7.15
C ASN A 267 2.68 15.28 -8.38
N THR A 268 3.62 15.00 -9.28
CA THR A 268 3.88 15.86 -10.45
C THR A 268 3.26 15.24 -11.69
N ASP A 269 2.35 15.99 -12.36
CA ASP A 269 1.76 15.63 -13.64
C ASP A 269 1.20 14.20 -13.65
N TYR A 270 0.58 13.81 -12.54
CA TYR A 270 0.33 12.39 -12.30
C TYR A 270 -0.78 11.79 -13.15
N ILE A 271 -1.59 12.62 -13.88
CA ILE A 271 -2.48 12.20 -14.96
C ILE A 271 -2.10 13.00 -16.19
N PHE A 272 -1.52 12.35 -17.19
CA PHE A 272 -0.96 13.08 -18.33
C PHE A 272 -1.20 12.36 -19.67
N GLY A 273 -0.99 13.09 -20.75
CA GLY A 273 -1.22 12.61 -22.12
C GLY A 273 -2.45 13.23 -22.75
N GLY A 274 -3.17 12.48 -23.57
CA GLY A 274 -4.32 12.98 -24.34
C GLY A 274 -5.50 11.99 -24.32
N GLY A 275 -6.38 12.13 -25.31
CA GLY A 275 -7.57 11.30 -25.44
C GLY A 275 -8.83 11.94 -24.86
N ASP A 276 -9.96 11.33 -25.14
CA ASP A 276 -11.25 11.65 -24.55
C ASP A 276 -11.49 10.71 -23.35
N VAL A 277 -11.20 11.21 -22.14
CA VAL A 277 -11.18 10.38 -20.93
C VAL A 277 -12.13 10.93 -19.88
N LEU A 278 -13.02 10.08 -19.38
CA LEU A 278 -13.88 10.41 -18.25
C LEU A 278 -13.38 9.73 -16.97
N PHE A 279 -13.12 10.55 -15.97
CA PHE A 279 -12.90 10.14 -14.59
C PHE A 279 -14.17 10.44 -13.80
N ASP A 280 -14.83 9.40 -13.31
CA ASP A 280 -16.14 9.49 -12.68
C ASP A 280 -16.09 9.00 -11.24
N ALA A 281 -16.46 9.84 -10.31
CA ALA A 281 -16.40 9.56 -8.88
C ALA A 281 -15.03 9.00 -8.40
N CYS A 282 -13.93 9.47 -9.01
CA CYS A 282 -12.59 9.06 -8.62
C CYS A 282 -12.07 9.92 -7.47
N GLU A 283 -11.22 9.33 -6.62
CA GLU A 283 -10.38 10.06 -5.69
C GLU A 283 -9.04 10.36 -6.36
N LEU A 284 -8.69 11.65 -6.38
CA LEU A 284 -7.44 12.18 -6.92
C LEU A 284 -6.59 12.64 -5.75
N SER A 285 -5.62 11.82 -5.36
CA SER A 285 -4.80 12.05 -4.17
C SER A 285 -3.40 12.54 -4.52
N TYR A 286 -2.78 13.27 -3.61
CA TYR A 286 -1.36 13.56 -3.68
C TYR A 286 -0.74 13.61 -2.27
N TYR A 287 0.56 13.27 -2.18
CA TYR A 287 1.24 13.13 -0.90
C TYR A 287 2.42 14.09 -0.71
N GLY A 288 2.80 14.85 -1.75
CA GLY A 288 3.88 15.84 -1.67
C GLY A 288 5.28 15.24 -1.58
N TYR A 289 6.21 16.07 -1.12
CA TYR A 289 7.63 15.74 -0.99
C TYR A 289 8.16 16.24 0.34
N SER A 290 8.96 15.44 1.05
CA SER A 290 9.51 15.81 2.36
C SER A 290 10.59 16.88 2.32
N ASN A 291 11.30 17.01 1.20
CA ASN A 291 12.42 17.93 1.05
C ASN A 291 12.06 19.25 0.34
N THR A 292 10.80 19.42 -0.04
CA THR A 292 10.31 20.64 -0.69
C THR A 292 8.81 20.80 -0.48
N GLN A 293 8.36 22.02 -0.24
CA GLN A 293 6.94 22.37 -0.13
C GLN A 293 6.32 22.69 -1.50
N LYS A 294 6.58 21.89 -2.52
CA LYS A 294 5.90 22.03 -3.81
C LYS A 294 4.53 21.37 -3.76
N GLY A 295 3.54 22.06 -4.29
CA GLY A 295 2.22 21.48 -4.52
C GLY A 295 2.22 20.52 -5.71
N ALA A 296 1.27 19.61 -5.71
CA ALA A 296 1.08 18.64 -6.78
C ALA A 296 0.47 19.29 -8.03
N TYR A 297 0.67 18.64 -9.19
CA TYR A 297 -0.05 18.90 -10.42
C TYR A 297 -0.87 17.67 -10.79
N ILE A 298 -2.20 17.75 -10.68
CA ILE A 298 -3.09 16.62 -10.97
C ILE A 298 -2.98 16.24 -12.43
N THR A 299 -3.09 17.22 -13.33
CA THR A 299 -3.06 16.96 -14.76
C THR A 299 -1.93 17.68 -15.50
N ALA A 300 -1.40 17.01 -16.52
CA ALA A 300 -0.58 17.58 -17.58
C ALA A 300 -1.12 17.12 -18.94
N ALA A 301 -2.22 17.71 -19.37
CA ALA A 301 -2.90 17.31 -20.59
C ALA A 301 -2.15 17.79 -21.84
N ALA A 302 -2.14 16.95 -22.87
CA ALA A 302 -1.58 17.25 -24.19
C ALA A 302 -2.67 17.72 -25.16
N ASP A 303 -2.21 18.15 -26.34
CA ASP A 303 -3.08 18.46 -27.47
C ASP A 303 -3.70 17.17 -28.07
N GLY A 304 -4.67 17.32 -28.97
CA GLY A 304 -5.11 16.28 -29.89
C GLY A 304 -6.34 15.47 -29.44
N SER A 305 -6.99 15.88 -28.35
CA SER A 305 -8.30 15.32 -27.98
C SER A 305 -9.46 16.21 -28.39
N THR A 306 -10.66 15.65 -28.53
CA THR A 306 -11.88 16.42 -28.86
C THR A 306 -12.50 17.00 -27.60
N THR A 307 -12.65 16.22 -26.53
CA THR A 307 -13.26 16.60 -25.26
C THR A 307 -12.24 16.65 -24.12
N GLY A 308 -11.08 15.99 -24.28
CA GLY A 308 -10.02 15.97 -23.30
C GLY A 308 -10.36 15.17 -22.04
N TYR A 309 -9.79 15.62 -20.94
CA TYR A 309 -10.03 15.01 -19.64
C TYR A 309 -11.24 15.63 -18.95
N ILE A 310 -12.20 14.81 -18.59
CA ILE A 310 -13.36 15.23 -17.82
C ILE A 310 -13.32 14.51 -16.49
N PHE A 311 -13.24 15.26 -15.39
CA PHE A 311 -13.36 14.79 -14.02
C PHE A 311 -14.75 15.15 -13.51
N ARG A 312 -15.62 14.13 -13.34
CA ARG A 312 -16.99 14.32 -12.87
C ARG A 312 -17.16 13.74 -11.48
N ASN A 313 -17.73 14.51 -10.56
CA ASN A 313 -18.01 14.08 -9.18
C ASN A 313 -16.75 13.56 -8.43
N CYS A 314 -15.57 14.02 -8.82
CA CYS A 314 -14.33 13.57 -8.23
C CYS A 314 -14.04 14.26 -6.89
N TYR A 315 -13.30 13.58 -6.04
CA TYR A 315 -12.78 14.07 -4.78
C TYR A 315 -11.27 14.32 -4.88
N VAL A 316 -10.81 15.48 -4.48
CA VAL A 316 -9.38 15.81 -4.44
C VAL A 316 -8.91 15.83 -2.99
N SER A 317 -7.95 14.98 -2.68
CA SER A 317 -7.38 14.81 -1.34
C SER A 317 -5.88 15.06 -1.32
N ALA A 318 -5.37 15.46 -0.15
CA ALA A 318 -3.96 15.54 0.17
C ALA A 318 -3.65 14.61 1.33
N ASN A 319 -2.54 13.88 1.24
CA ASN A 319 -2.08 13.04 2.32
C ASN A 319 -1.40 13.90 3.41
N ASP A 320 -1.75 13.68 4.67
CA ASP A 320 -1.21 14.41 5.81
C ASP A 320 0.21 13.94 6.23
N ALA A 321 0.79 12.94 5.55
CA ALA A 321 2.09 12.38 5.91
C ALA A 321 3.24 13.39 5.80
N TRP A 322 3.10 14.40 4.95
CA TRP A 322 4.04 15.51 4.75
C TRP A 322 3.28 16.83 4.91
N ASP A 323 3.97 17.88 5.30
CA ASP A 323 3.41 19.25 5.33
C ASP A 323 3.20 19.75 3.88
N VAL A 324 2.15 19.25 3.24
CA VAL A 324 1.95 19.33 1.80
C VAL A 324 1.41 20.69 1.41
N ALA A 325 2.08 21.37 0.47
CA ALA A 325 1.57 22.59 -0.11
C ALA A 325 0.35 22.34 -1.02
N ALA A 326 -0.53 23.35 -1.14
CA ALA A 326 -1.67 23.30 -2.03
C ALA A 326 -1.29 22.90 -3.47
N GLY A 327 -2.05 21.95 -4.03
CA GLY A 327 -1.87 21.46 -5.40
C GLY A 327 -2.53 22.36 -6.46
N TYR A 328 -2.43 21.92 -7.69
CA TYR A 328 -3.09 22.53 -8.85
C TYR A 328 -3.96 21.48 -9.56
N PHE A 329 -5.08 21.89 -10.13
CA PHE A 329 -5.84 21.02 -11.04
C PHE A 329 -5.01 20.56 -12.24
N GLY A 330 -4.03 21.37 -12.63
CA GLY A 330 -3.07 20.99 -13.63
C GLY A 330 -2.32 22.13 -14.28
N ARG A 331 -1.57 21.77 -15.29
CA ARG A 331 -0.81 22.68 -16.16
C ARG A 331 -0.80 22.15 -17.59
N PRO A 332 -0.79 23.02 -18.63
CA PRO A 332 -0.89 22.56 -20.01
C PRO A 332 0.45 22.00 -20.50
N TRP A 333 0.51 20.71 -20.81
CA TRP A 333 1.68 20.14 -21.48
C TRP A 333 1.77 20.64 -22.93
N ARG A 334 0.62 20.96 -23.53
CA ARG A 334 0.51 21.65 -24.83
C ARG A 334 -0.55 22.76 -24.74
N SER A 335 -0.44 23.74 -25.61
CA SER A 335 -1.25 24.97 -25.55
C SER A 335 -2.74 24.77 -25.81
N SER A 336 -3.13 23.68 -26.48
CA SER A 336 -4.54 23.35 -26.76
C SER A 336 -5.09 22.25 -25.87
N ALA A 337 -4.48 22.01 -24.72
CA ALA A 337 -4.95 21.05 -23.73
C ALA A 337 -6.40 21.36 -23.28
N THR A 338 -7.20 20.30 -23.14
CA THR A 338 -8.60 20.39 -22.67
C THR A 338 -8.76 19.59 -21.39
N VAL A 339 -9.22 20.23 -20.32
CA VAL A 339 -9.50 19.60 -19.02
C VAL A 339 -10.71 20.25 -18.37
N ALA A 340 -11.63 19.47 -17.85
CA ALA A 340 -12.79 19.95 -17.11
C ALA A 340 -12.93 19.24 -15.77
N PHE A 341 -13.07 19.99 -14.68
CA PHE A 341 -13.43 19.51 -13.36
C PHE A 341 -14.87 19.91 -13.04
N LEU A 342 -15.74 18.92 -12.88
CA LEU A 342 -17.20 19.10 -12.75
C LEU A 342 -17.68 18.50 -11.44
N ASN A 343 -18.39 19.30 -10.63
CA ASN A 343 -18.86 18.88 -9.30
C ASN A 343 -17.75 18.34 -8.39
N THR A 344 -16.57 18.95 -8.46
CA THR A 344 -15.40 18.48 -7.71
C THR A 344 -15.53 18.84 -6.25
N LYS A 345 -15.20 17.92 -5.37
CA LYS A 345 -15.13 18.14 -3.93
C LYS A 345 -13.68 18.18 -3.47
N LEU A 346 -13.27 19.25 -2.82
CA LEU A 346 -11.93 19.40 -2.24
C LEU A 346 -11.95 18.95 -0.78
N GLN A 347 -10.92 18.26 -0.31
CA GLN A 347 -10.78 17.85 1.08
C GLN A 347 -10.82 19.06 2.04
N THR A 348 -10.05 20.08 1.74
CA THR A 348 -10.02 21.36 2.46
C THR A 348 -10.00 22.53 1.48
N LYS A 349 -10.21 23.75 1.96
CA LYS A 349 -10.09 24.97 1.16
C LYS A 349 -8.67 25.18 0.57
N ASP A 350 -7.66 24.57 1.21
CA ASP A 350 -6.24 24.71 0.87
C ASP A 350 -5.71 23.52 0.06
N THR A 351 -6.55 22.53 -0.30
CA THR A 351 -6.15 21.38 -1.13
C THR A 351 -5.73 21.82 -2.54
N VAL A 352 -6.39 22.80 -3.12
CA VAL A 352 -6.01 23.39 -4.43
C VAL A 352 -5.73 24.88 -4.25
N THR A 353 -4.66 25.35 -4.89
CA THR A 353 -4.27 26.77 -4.84
C THR A 353 -5.40 27.69 -5.28
N ALA A 354 -5.41 28.92 -4.79
CA ALA A 354 -6.43 29.91 -5.14
C ALA A 354 -6.54 30.16 -6.66
N VAL A 355 -5.44 30.06 -7.41
CA VAL A 355 -5.43 30.25 -8.88
C VAL A 355 -5.92 29.01 -9.63
N GLY A 356 -5.89 27.83 -9.02
CA GLY A 356 -6.35 26.55 -9.57
C GLY A 356 -5.44 25.88 -10.60
N TRP A 357 -4.79 26.65 -11.45
CA TRP A 357 -4.01 26.18 -12.61
C TRP A 357 -2.63 26.83 -12.66
N ASN A 358 -1.65 26.16 -13.27
CA ASN A 358 -0.30 26.68 -13.42
C ASN A 358 0.18 26.60 -14.89
N SER A 359 1.24 27.33 -15.22
CA SER A 359 1.88 27.29 -16.53
C SER A 359 2.90 26.16 -16.65
N MET A 360 3.19 25.71 -17.88
CA MET A 360 4.21 24.71 -18.17
C MET A 360 4.97 25.03 -19.45
N SER A 361 6.30 25.17 -19.37
CA SER A 361 7.17 25.33 -20.54
C SER A 361 6.71 26.40 -21.55
N GLY A 362 6.15 27.51 -21.06
CA GLY A 362 5.65 28.63 -21.88
C GLY A 362 4.19 28.53 -22.31
N ALA A 363 3.54 27.38 -22.16
CA ALA A 363 2.10 27.24 -22.29
C ALA A 363 1.40 27.76 -21.02
N ARG A 364 0.34 28.54 -21.21
CA ARG A 364 -0.38 29.22 -20.13
C ARG A 364 -1.78 28.65 -19.97
N PRO A 365 -2.32 28.60 -18.75
CA PRO A 365 -3.70 28.15 -18.50
C PRO A 365 -4.75 28.94 -19.29
N GLU A 366 -4.52 30.23 -19.49
CA GLU A 366 -5.42 31.13 -20.25
C GLU A 366 -5.53 30.79 -21.73
N ASP A 367 -4.51 30.14 -22.27
CA ASP A 367 -4.46 29.72 -23.69
C ASP A 367 -5.00 28.32 -23.90
N ALA A 368 -5.22 27.55 -22.80
CA ALA A 368 -5.77 26.21 -22.80
C ALA A 368 -7.30 26.21 -22.61
N ASN A 369 -7.96 25.10 -22.95
CA ASN A 369 -9.39 24.93 -22.70
C ASN A 369 -9.64 24.30 -21.34
N TYR A 370 -9.35 25.05 -20.28
CA TYR A 370 -9.51 24.62 -18.90
C TYR A 370 -10.84 25.10 -18.31
N GLN A 371 -11.54 24.20 -17.63
CA GLN A 371 -12.89 24.43 -17.15
C GLN A 371 -13.08 23.88 -15.74
N GLU A 372 -13.78 24.63 -14.91
CA GLU A 372 -14.17 24.27 -13.55
C GLU A 372 -15.65 24.64 -13.35
N TYR A 373 -16.45 23.71 -12.81
CA TYR A 373 -17.86 23.94 -12.53
C TYR A 373 -18.24 23.31 -11.19
N ASN A 374 -18.92 24.10 -10.35
CA ASN A 374 -19.51 23.64 -9.08
C ASN A 374 -18.52 22.94 -8.15
N THR A 375 -17.35 23.55 -7.94
CA THR A 375 -16.37 23.05 -6.95
C THR A 375 -16.84 23.36 -5.53
N THR A 376 -16.75 22.38 -4.65
CA THR A 376 -17.15 22.49 -3.23
C THR A 376 -16.00 22.07 -2.33
N VAL A 377 -16.08 22.45 -1.05
CA VAL A 377 -15.15 22.01 0.00
C VAL A 377 -15.91 21.13 0.97
N LEU A 378 -15.32 19.98 1.34
CA LEU A 378 -15.90 19.01 2.23
C LEU A 378 -16.30 19.68 3.57
N GLY A 379 -17.57 19.55 3.96
CA GLY A 379 -18.10 20.14 5.18
C GLY A 379 -18.29 21.68 5.19
N SER A 380 -17.91 22.38 4.10
CA SER A 380 -17.94 23.85 4.05
C SER A 380 -18.80 24.44 2.93
N GLY A 381 -19.27 23.62 1.97
CA GLY A 381 -20.06 24.06 0.82
C GLY A 381 -19.23 24.58 -0.36
N ALA A 382 -19.67 25.65 -1.04
CA ALA A 382 -18.99 26.14 -2.24
C ALA A 382 -17.55 26.60 -1.95
N ALA A 383 -16.62 26.25 -2.85
CA ALA A 383 -15.25 26.75 -2.81
C ALA A 383 -15.18 28.24 -3.18
N ASP A 384 -14.22 28.96 -2.62
CA ASP A 384 -13.89 30.31 -3.09
C ASP A 384 -13.09 30.22 -4.42
N VAL A 385 -13.75 30.58 -5.51
CA VAL A 385 -13.19 30.57 -6.84
C VAL A 385 -12.84 31.96 -7.38
N SER A 386 -12.90 32.99 -6.52
CA SER A 386 -12.72 34.40 -6.92
C SER A 386 -11.33 34.70 -7.51
N ALA A 387 -10.31 33.97 -7.08
CA ALA A 387 -8.92 34.12 -7.53
C ALA A 387 -8.52 33.13 -8.63
N ARG A 388 -9.45 32.33 -9.15
CA ARG A 388 -9.16 31.36 -10.23
C ARG A 388 -8.65 32.04 -11.50
N THR A 389 -7.85 31.31 -12.25
CA THR A 389 -7.42 31.73 -13.61
C THR A 389 -8.62 32.21 -14.44
N ALA A 390 -8.49 33.36 -15.07
CA ALA A 390 -9.59 34.01 -15.79
C ALA A 390 -10.19 33.09 -16.87
N GLY A 391 -11.53 33.00 -16.91
CA GLY A 391 -12.27 32.22 -17.91
C GLY A 391 -12.38 30.74 -17.64
N THR A 392 -11.71 30.19 -16.59
CA THR A 392 -11.79 28.74 -16.29
C THR A 392 -13.07 28.37 -15.55
N VAL A 393 -13.61 29.23 -14.68
CA VAL A 393 -14.85 28.95 -13.94
C VAL A 393 -16.07 29.16 -14.85
N LYS A 394 -16.96 28.16 -14.87
CA LYS A 394 -18.20 28.16 -15.67
C LYS A 394 -19.43 28.28 -14.77
N ASN A 395 -20.46 29.00 -15.27
CA ASN A 395 -21.74 29.16 -14.58
C ASN A 395 -22.70 28.00 -14.84
N GLU A 396 -22.47 27.25 -15.89
CA GLU A 396 -23.27 26.08 -16.30
C GLU A 396 -22.35 24.90 -16.56
N ASN A 397 -22.86 23.68 -16.38
CA ASN A 397 -22.10 22.47 -16.68
C ASN A 397 -21.81 22.37 -18.19
N PRO A 398 -20.55 22.46 -18.61
CA PRO A 398 -20.20 22.42 -20.03
C PRO A 398 -20.36 21.04 -20.69
N TYR A 399 -20.51 19.99 -19.89
CA TYR A 399 -20.63 18.59 -20.31
C TYR A 399 -21.86 17.91 -19.66
N ALA A 400 -23.01 18.58 -19.71
CA ALA A 400 -24.25 18.04 -19.12
C ALA A 400 -24.72 16.73 -19.77
N ASP A 401 -24.44 16.52 -21.06
CA ASP A 401 -24.67 15.27 -21.77
C ASP A 401 -23.36 14.50 -21.95
N ILE A 402 -23.08 13.63 -20.98
CA ILE A 402 -21.85 12.85 -20.95
C ILE A 402 -21.78 11.79 -22.07
N VAL A 403 -22.94 11.31 -22.55
CA VAL A 403 -23.00 10.30 -23.63
C VAL A 403 -22.46 10.86 -24.93
N GLN A 404 -22.67 12.15 -25.21
CA GLN A 404 -22.10 12.80 -26.39
C GLN A 404 -20.57 12.90 -26.33
N THR A 405 -19.99 12.96 -25.13
CA THR A 405 -18.55 13.01 -24.88
C THR A 405 -17.85 11.82 -25.53
N PHE A 406 -18.46 10.65 -25.46
CA PHE A 406 -17.91 9.40 -26.01
C PHE A 406 -18.35 9.08 -27.44
N LYS A 407 -18.93 10.02 -28.18
CA LYS A 407 -19.31 9.83 -29.59
C LYS A 407 -20.10 8.53 -29.83
N GLY A 408 -20.98 8.17 -28.90
CA GLY A 408 -21.82 6.97 -28.98
C GLY A 408 -21.25 5.70 -28.34
N TRP A 409 -20.00 5.71 -27.85
CA TRP A 409 -19.53 4.62 -26.98
C TRP A 409 -20.14 4.76 -25.59
N GLN A 410 -20.72 3.66 -25.11
CA GLN A 410 -21.23 3.55 -23.74
C GLN A 410 -20.35 2.56 -22.98
N PRO A 411 -19.56 3.01 -21.98
CA PRO A 411 -18.77 2.11 -21.16
C PRO A 411 -19.63 1.06 -20.45
N PHE A 412 -19.10 -0.14 -20.31
CA PHE A 412 -19.78 -1.24 -19.65
C PHE A 412 -20.12 -0.89 -18.18
N TYR A 413 -19.16 -0.35 -17.44
CA TYR A 413 -19.38 0.03 -16.04
C TYR A 413 -20.28 1.26 -15.87
N PHE A 414 -20.44 2.09 -16.90
CA PHE A 414 -21.39 3.20 -16.89
C PHE A 414 -22.84 2.76 -17.07
N VAL A 415 -23.09 1.80 -17.95
CA VAL A 415 -24.44 1.32 -18.27
C VAL A 415 -25.03 0.41 -17.20
N GLN A 416 -24.17 -0.27 -16.43
CA GLN A 416 -24.61 -1.18 -15.36
C GLN A 416 -25.01 -0.46 -14.05
N GLU A 417 -24.84 0.85 -13.97
CA GLU A 417 -25.30 1.61 -12.82
C GLU A 417 -26.81 1.78 -12.81
N THR A 418 -27.47 0.89 -12.13
CA THR A 418 -28.64 1.28 -11.35
C THR A 418 -28.09 1.95 -10.08
N ASP A 419 -28.64 3.10 -9.65
CA ASP A 419 -28.33 3.75 -8.39
C ASP A 419 -28.46 2.74 -7.24
N THR A 420 -27.40 1.97 -6.98
CA THR A 420 -27.36 1.06 -5.86
C THR A 420 -27.04 1.91 -4.63
N ALA A 421 -28.04 2.04 -3.76
CA ALA A 421 -27.86 2.70 -2.48
C ALA A 421 -26.63 2.17 -1.74
N VAL A 422 -25.85 3.05 -1.20
CA VAL A 422 -24.70 2.70 -0.37
C VAL A 422 -25.14 1.88 0.83
N THR A 423 -24.49 0.76 1.08
CA THR A 423 -24.78 -0.11 2.23
C THR A 423 -23.65 -0.10 3.25
N VAL A 424 -24.02 -0.11 4.54
CA VAL A 424 -23.05 -0.30 5.64
C VAL A 424 -22.90 -1.78 5.92
N LYS A 425 -21.65 -2.27 6.01
CA LYS A 425 -21.31 -3.62 6.48
C LYS A 425 -20.39 -3.55 7.68
N ASP A 426 -20.29 -4.67 8.39
CA ASP A 426 -19.31 -4.90 9.46
C ASP A 426 -19.26 -3.81 10.54
N ILE A 427 -20.41 -3.22 10.87
CA ILE A 427 -20.49 -2.17 11.89
C ILE A 427 -20.15 -2.72 13.28
N ALA A 428 -19.21 -2.06 13.96
CA ALA A 428 -18.80 -2.39 15.32
C ALA A 428 -18.31 -1.15 16.06
N ILE A 429 -18.20 -1.28 17.39
CA ILE A 429 -17.52 -0.34 18.26
C ILE A 429 -16.30 -1.03 18.85
N GLU A 430 -15.12 -0.47 18.65
CA GLU A 430 -13.86 -0.92 19.25
C GLU A 430 -13.49 -0.03 20.42
N GLY A 431 -13.04 -0.61 21.52
CA GLY A 431 -12.58 0.10 22.72
C GLY A 431 -13.12 -0.49 24.02
N GLU A 432 -12.53 -0.11 25.14
CA GLU A 432 -12.96 -0.54 26.47
C GLU A 432 -14.20 0.25 26.91
N LEU A 433 -15.23 -0.44 27.41
CA LEU A 433 -16.44 0.21 27.96
C LEU A 433 -16.18 0.69 29.40
N LYS A 434 -15.45 1.78 29.55
CA LYS A 434 -15.08 2.38 30.83
C LYS A 434 -15.06 3.90 30.71
N THR A 435 -15.51 4.62 31.73
CA THR A 435 -15.43 6.09 31.77
C THR A 435 -14.00 6.58 31.52
N GLY A 436 -13.83 7.49 30.58
CA GLY A 436 -12.55 8.02 30.11
C GLY A 436 -11.94 7.29 28.93
N SER A 437 -12.41 6.09 28.59
CA SER A 437 -11.93 5.34 27.41
C SER A 437 -12.49 5.92 26.12
N VAL A 438 -11.70 5.80 25.05
CA VAL A 438 -12.07 6.22 23.69
C VAL A 438 -12.61 5.02 22.92
N LEU A 439 -13.82 5.16 22.40
CA LEU A 439 -14.44 4.22 21.49
C LEU A 439 -14.21 4.65 20.05
N LYS A 440 -13.90 3.70 19.16
CA LYS A 440 -13.74 3.93 17.73
C LYS A 440 -14.86 3.26 16.95
N ALA A 441 -15.39 3.97 15.97
CA ALA A 441 -16.34 3.40 15.02
C ALA A 441 -15.63 2.57 13.96
N LEU A 442 -16.03 1.32 13.79
CA LEU A 442 -15.59 0.43 12.72
C LEU A 442 -16.77 0.11 11.81
N TYR A 443 -16.62 0.31 10.52
CA TYR A 443 -17.61 -0.06 9.51
C TYR A 443 -16.98 -0.06 8.12
N THR A 444 -17.64 -0.73 7.18
CA THR A 444 -17.28 -0.74 5.76
C THR A 444 -18.48 -0.29 4.94
N LEU A 445 -18.27 0.60 3.96
CA LEU A 445 -19.27 0.95 2.96
C LEU A 445 -19.14 0.04 1.75
N ARG A 446 -20.26 -0.37 1.20
CA ARG A 446 -20.35 -1.03 -0.10
C ARG A 446 -21.35 -0.28 -0.98
N GLY A 447 -20.93 -0.01 -2.17
CA GLY A 447 -21.64 0.75 -3.20
C GLY A 447 -20.66 1.06 -4.31
N ASN A 448 -21.10 1.86 -5.27
CA ASN A 448 -20.33 2.17 -6.47
C ASN A 448 -19.22 3.22 -6.23
N GLU A 449 -19.09 3.73 -5.00
CA GLU A 449 -18.13 4.76 -4.63
C GLU A 449 -17.43 4.40 -3.32
N LYS A 450 -16.11 4.58 -3.27
CA LYS A 450 -15.30 4.26 -2.09
C LYS A 450 -15.14 5.43 -1.11
N ALA A 451 -15.23 6.66 -1.59
CA ALA A 451 -15.05 7.83 -0.74
C ALA A 451 -16.25 8.03 0.20
N ASP A 452 -15.96 8.00 1.49
CA ASP A 452 -16.94 7.99 2.57
C ASP A 452 -17.21 9.40 3.10
N ALA A 453 -18.46 9.87 3.00
CA ALA A 453 -18.97 11.09 3.62
C ALA A 453 -20.08 10.83 4.63
N SER A 454 -20.21 9.59 5.09
CA SER A 454 -21.24 9.17 6.05
C SER A 454 -21.26 10.04 7.30
N VAL A 455 -22.44 10.14 7.92
CA VAL A 455 -22.60 10.77 9.24
C VAL A 455 -22.65 9.68 10.31
N LEU A 456 -21.80 9.81 11.31
CA LEU A 456 -21.74 8.95 12.47
C LEU A 456 -22.44 9.64 13.64
N GLU A 457 -23.44 8.99 14.20
CA GLU A 457 -24.16 9.46 15.38
C GLU A 457 -23.94 8.50 16.54
N TRP A 458 -23.47 9.04 17.66
CA TRP A 458 -23.30 8.32 18.90
C TRP A 458 -24.45 8.68 19.85
N TYR A 459 -25.09 7.66 20.41
CA TYR A 459 -26.17 7.80 21.35
C TYR A 459 -25.85 7.12 22.67
N ARG A 460 -26.30 7.72 23.74
CA ARG A 460 -26.44 7.10 25.07
C ARG A 460 -27.79 6.45 25.16
N ILE A 461 -27.85 5.18 25.57
CA ILE A 461 -29.10 4.45 25.84
C ILE A 461 -29.17 4.16 27.34
N THR A 462 -30.16 4.75 28.03
CA THR A 462 -30.38 4.47 29.44
C THR A 462 -30.91 3.03 29.66
N PRO A 463 -30.86 2.47 30.89
CA PRO A 463 -31.49 1.17 31.18
C PRO A 463 -33.01 1.16 30.96
N SER A 464 -33.68 2.33 30.95
CA SER A 464 -35.08 2.46 30.58
C SER A 464 -35.35 2.51 29.09
N GLY A 465 -34.30 2.51 28.24
CA GLY A 465 -34.39 2.51 26.78
C GLY A 465 -34.48 3.93 26.16
N GLU A 466 -34.29 4.99 26.95
CA GLU A 466 -34.26 6.36 26.42
C GLU A 466 -32.92 6.59 25.68
N GLU A 467 -33.03 7.09 24.46
CA GLU A 467 -31.86 7.40 23.58
C GLU A 467 -31.58 8.90 23.56
N THR A 468 -30.34 9.28 23.84
CA THR A 468 -29.88 10.69 23.77
C THR A 468 -28.70 10.76 22.81
N LEU A 469 -28.77 11.62 21.77
CA LEU A 469 -27.66 11.92 20.89
C LEU A 469 -26.56 12.65 21.67
N VAL A 470 -25.35 12.10 21.69
CA VAL A 470 -24.19 12.63 22.42
C VAL A 470 -23.11 13.19 21.52
N LYS A 471 -22.99 12.68 20.29
CA LYS A 471 -22.05 13.19 19.28
C LYS A 471 -22.57 12.86 17.87
N ALA A 472 -22.49 13.82 16.95
CA ALA A 472 -22.70 13.59 15.53
C ALA A 472 -21.55 14.21 14.76
N VAL A 473 -20.90 13.41 13.90
CA VAL A 473 -19.74 13.85 13.11
C VAL A 473 -19.73 13.19 11.74
N PRO A 474 -19.21 13.86 10.71
CA PRO A 474 -18.97 13.20 9.44
C PRO A 474 -17.79 12.24 9.53
N SER A 475 -17.75 11.27 8.63
CA SER A 475 -16.74 10.20 8.59
C SER A 475 -15.30 10.69 8.39
N TYR A 476 -15.12 11.85 7.81
CA TYR A 476 -13.81 12.50 7.62
C TYR A 476 -13.33 13.34 8.80
N ALA A 477 -14.14 13.45 9.88
CA ALA A 477 -13.73 14.04 11.14
C ALA A 477 -13.32 12.94 12.14
N ASP A 478 -13.04 13.33 13.39
CA ASP A 478 -12.74 12.36 14.45
C ASP A 478 -13.96 11.46 14.73
N LYS A 479 -13.86 10.19 14.28
CA LYS A 479 -14.90 9.15 14.41
C LYS A 479 -15.03 8.57 15.81
N SER A 480 -14.18 8.98 16.75
CA SER A 480 -14.15 8.44 18.10
C SER A 480 -15.20 9.06 19.01
N TYR A 481 -15.54 8.36 20.08
CA TYR A 481 -16.35 8.87 21.18
C TYR A 481 -15.68 8.57 22.52
N THR A 482 -15.46 9.57 23.35
CA THR A 482 -14.91 9.37 24.68
C THR A 482 -16.06 9.15 25.68
N ILE A 483 -16.06 8.00 26.35
CA ILE A 483 -17.04 7.66 27.37
C ILE A 483 -16.95 8.65 28.53
N THR A 484 -18.06 9.27 28.85
CA THR A 484 -18.18 10.25 29.96
C THR A 484 -18.72 9.57 31.23
N GLN A 485 -18.71 10.29 32.35
CA GLN A 485 -19.30 9.81 33.60
C GLN A 485 -20.81 9.59 33.48
N GLU A 486 -21.48 10.34 32.62
CA GLU A 486 -22.93 10.23 32.38
C GLU A 486 -23.31 8.94 31.64
N ASP A 487 -22.36 8.28 30.98
CA ASP A 487 -22.58 7.03 30.27
C ASP A 487 -22.56 5.81 31.21
N ALA A 488 -22.17 6.00 32.48
CA ALA A 488 -22.09 4.92 33.44
C ALA A 488 -23.45 4.24 33.68
N GLY A 489 -23.51 2.95 33.34
CA GLY A 489 -24.75 2.15 33.39
C GLY A 489 -25.64 2.26 32.17
N CYS A 490 -25.24 3.03 31.15
CA CYS A 490 -25.89 3.13 29.85
C CYS A 490 -25.17 2.28 28.78
N SER A 491 -25.84 1.93 27.71
CA SER A 491 -25.21 1.39 26.50
C SER A 491 -24.91 2.53 25.53
N ILE A 492 -23.86 2.35 24.72
CA ILE A 492 -23.50 3.28 23.66
C ILE A 492 -23.95 2.70 22.32
N LYS A 493 -24.74 3.48 21.58
CA LYS A 493 -25.19 3.11 20.24
C LYS A 493 -24.49 3.97 19.21
N LEU A 494 -23.92 3.31 18.22
CA LEU A 494 -23.39 3.93 17.01
C LEU A 494 -24.41 3.77 15.89
N VAL A 495 -24.77 4.85 15.22
CA VAL A 495 -25.58 4.85 13.99
C VAL A 495 -24.71 5.39 12.86
N ILE A 496 -24.62 4.65 11.76
CA ILE A 496 -24.01 5.11 10.54
C ILE A 496 -25.11 5.46 9.56
N LYS A 497 -25.15 6.70 9.12
CA LYS A 497 -25.99 7.19 8.01
C LYS A 497 -25.09 7.24 6.78
N PRO A 498 -25.15 6.20 5.91
CA PRO A 498 -24.21 6.10 4.81
C PRO A 498 -24.47 7.19 3.78
N GLU A 499 -23.38 7.84 3.37
CA GLU A 499 -23.33 8.80 2.29
C GLU A 499 -21.96 8.73 1.64
N THR A 500 -21.93 8.77 0.31
CA THR A 500 -20.68 8.91 -0.44
C THR A 500 -20.33 10.38 -0.60
N ILE A 501 -19.08 10.65 -1.00
CA ILE A 501 -18.64 12.02 -1.30
C ILE A 501 -19.46 12.67 -2.43
N SER A 502 -19.96 11.89 -3.38
CA SER A 502 -20.85 12.38 -4.44
C SER A 502 -22.29 12.66 -3.98
N GLY A 503 -22.66 12.22 -2.77
CA GLY A 503 -23.98 12.45 -2.19
C GLY A 503 -24.97 11.28 -2.37
N THR A 504 -24.51 10.12 -2.82
CA THR A 504 -25.34 8.90 -2.82
C THR A 504 -25.55 8.42 -1.39
N THR A 505 -26.78 8.21 -0.99
CA THR A 505 -27.17 7.79 0.37
C THR A 505 -27.70 6.37 0.40
N GLY A 506 -27.79 5.80 1.60
CA GLY A 506 -28.37 4.47 1.81
C GLY A 506 -29.02 4.33 3.18
N ASP A 507 -29.47 3.11 3.47
CA ASP A 507 -30.13 2.83 4.75
C ASP A 507 -29.15 2.87 5.91
N SER A 508 -29.55 3.56 6.97
CA SER A 508 -28.75 3.66 8.21
C SER A 508 -28.64 2.29 8.89
N LYS A 509 -27.44 2.01 9.43
CA LYS A 509 -27.21 0.85 10.31
C LYS A 509 -26.76 1.29 11.68
N SER A 510 -27.05 0.46 12.68
CA SER A 510 -26.65 0.73 14.06
C SER A 510 -26.04 -0.50 14.73
N PHE A 511 -25.17 -0.23 15.70
CA PHE A 511 -24.61 -1.18 16.63
C PHE A 511 -24.76 -0.66 18.05
N VAL A 512 -25.13 -1.53 19.00
CA VAL A 512 -25.28 -1.17 20.41
C VAL A 512 -24.29 -1.97 21.25
N SER A 513 -23.50 -1.28 22.05
CA SER A 513 -22.54 -1.90 22.97
C SER A 513 -23.24 -2.59 24.16
N ALA A 514 -22.50 -3.41 24.88
CA ALA A 514 -22.88 -3.74 26.27
C ALA A 514 -22.94 -2.46 27.13
N GLN A 515 -23.51 -2.56 28.33
CA GLN A 515 -23.57 -1.41 29.24
C GLN A 515 -22.17 -1.02 29.73
N VAL A 516 -21.91 0.28 29.75
CA VAL A 516 -20.75 0.85 30.44
C VAL A 516 -20.88 0.53 31.93
N PRO A 517 -19.94 -0.15 32.56
CA PRO A 517 -20.03 -0.48 33.96
C PRO A 517 -20.27 0.77 34.84
N LYS A 518 -21.24 0.69 35.74
CA LYS A 518 -21.37 1.73 36.77
C LYS A 518 -20.13 1.64 37.66
N GLN A 519 -19.42 2.75 37.78
CA GLN A 519 -18.46 2.83 38.88
C GLN A 519 -19.25 2.67 40.19
N PRO A 520 -18.79 1.84 41.12
CA PRO A 520 -19.45 1.72 42.41
C PRO A 520 -19.54 3.13 43.02
N THR A 521 -20.79 3.60 43.21
CA THR A 521 -21.03 4.86 43.90
C THR A 521 -20.43 4.73 45.29
N LYS A 522 -19.54 5.67 45.65
CA LYS A 522 -19.04 5.80 47.04
C LYS A 522 -20.25 5.94 47.94
N PRO A 523 -20.49 5.05 48.93
CA PRO A 523 -21.60 5.23 49.86
C PRO A 523 -21.47 6.55 50.61
N GLU A 524 -22.57 7.27 50.73
CA GLU A 524 -22.64 8.43 51.63
C GLU A 524 -22.22 8.02 53.02
N GLN A 525 -21.31 8.75 53.60
CA GLN A 525 -20.63 8.51 54.84
C GLN A 525 -21.54 8.76 56.04
N PRO A 526 -21.93 7.77 56.87
CA PRO A 526 -22.34 8.05 58.24
C PRO A 526 -21.12 8.37 59.08
N SER A 527 -21.28 9.26 60.02
CA SER A 527 -20.24 9.77 60.92
C SER A 527 -19.45 8.66 61.61
N LYS A 528 -18.14 8.84 61.60
CA LYS A 528 -17.00 8.09 62.08
C LYS A 528 -17.22 7.22 63.34
N PRO A 529 -16.82 5.94 63.27
CA PRO A 529 -15.83 5.38 64.16
C PRO A 529 -14.62 4.81 63.42
N GLU A 530 -13.56 4.61 64.13
CA GLU A 530 -12.19 4.31 63.76
C GLU A 530 -11.97 3.30 62.61
N GLN A 531 -11.03 3.64 61.79
CA GLN A 531 -10.56 3.05 60.56
C GLN A 531 -9.89 1.70 60.74
N PRO A 532 -10.26 0.67 59.95
CA PRO A 532 -9.29 -0.30 59.46
C PRO A 532 -8.77 0.13 58.09
N ASP A 533 -7.50 -0.07 57.84
CA ASP A 533 -6.74 0.36 56.69
C ASP A 533 -7.46 0.10 55.36
N VAL A 534 -7.77 1.16 54.63
CA VAL A 534 -8.11 1.13 53.19
C VAL A 534 -6.83 0.80 52.47
N PRO A 535 -6.76 -0.26 51.61
CA PRO A 535 -5.62 -0.43 50.74
C PRO A 535 -5.54 0.80 49.85
N SER A 536 -4.51 1.60 50.01
CA SER A 536 -4.12 2.60 49.02
C SER A 536 -3.94 1.84 47.70
N PHE A 537 -4.55 2.35 46.61
CA PHE A 537 -4.15 1.91 45.27
C PHE A 537 -2.64 2.17 45.17
N ASN A 538 -1.85 1.16 45.48
CA ASN A 538 -0.42 1.20 45.21
C ASN A 538 -0.31 1.25 43.69
N ALA A 539 0.31 2.30 43.17
CA ALA A 539 0.63 2.41 41.76
C ALA A 539 1.22 1.08 41.25
N ALA A 540 0.65 0.55 40.19
CA ALA A 540 1.11 -0.70 39.61
C ALA A 540 2.55 -0.52 39.13
N THR A 541 3.34 -1.58 39.23
CA THR A 541 4.69 -1.60 38.65
C THR A 541 4.67 -2.35 37.35
N VAL A 542 5.30 -1.74 36.32
CA VAL A 542 5.59 -2.38 35.05
C VAL A 542 7.02 -2.94 35.12
N TRP A 543 7.11 -4.23 35.23
CA TRP A 543 8.37 -4.97 35.23
C TRP A 543 8.73 -5.36 33.79
N THR A 544 10.00 -5.18 33.43
CA THR A 544 10.48 -5.57 32.11
C THR A 544 11.72 -6.46 32.28
N VAL A 545 11.68 -7.64 31.67
CA VAL A 545 12.77 -8.60 31.64
C VAL A 545 13.06 -9.02 30.21
N GLY A 546 14.30 -9.38 29.93
CA GLY A 546 14.73 -9.73 28.58
C GLY A 546 16.24 -9.72 28.43
N ASP A 547 16.64 -9.72 27.19
CA ASP A 547 18.07 -9.71 26.79
C ASP A 547 18.56 -8.31 26.37
N SER A 548 19.61 -8.26 25.53
CA SER A 548 20.22 -7.01 25.04
C SER A 548 19.28 -6.15 24.18
N THR A 549 18.20 -6.72 23.66
CA THR A 549 17.20 -5.96 22.89
C THR A 549 16.27 -5.15 23.81
N VAL A 550 16.27 -5.46 25.11
CA VAL A 550 15.40 -4.87 26.12
C VAL A 550 16.19 -4.04 27.13
N CYS A 551 17.43 -4.42 27.45
CA CYS A 551 18.20 -3.90 28.58
C CYS A 551 18.74 -2.47 28.39
N SER A 552 19.10 -1.85 29.52
CA SER A 552 19.92 -0.64 29.53
C SER A 552 21.40 -0.98 29.38
N PHE A 553 22.17 -0.13 28.69
CA PHE A 553 23.60 -0.22 28.60
C PHE A 553 24.21 1.00 29.32
N ASN A 554 24.92 0.77 30.39
CA ASN A 554 25.50 1.82 31.24
C ASN A 554 26.97 2.13 30.93
N ASP A 555 27.56 1.45 29.95
CA ASP A 555 28.95 1.61 29.57
C ASP A 555 29.13 2.31 28.22
N THR A 556 30.28 2.96 28.06
CA THR A 556 30.64 3.72 26.87
C THR A 556 30.95 2.84 25.65
N TYR A 557 31.16 1.53 25.85
CA TYR A 557 31.47 0.60 24.76
C TYR A 557 30.27 0.36 23.86
N TYR A 558 29.06 0.32 24.44
CA TYR A 558 27.83 0.07 23.68
C TYR A 558 27.07 1.34 23.30
N TYR A 559 27.42 2.49 23.84
CA TYR A 559 26.76 3.75 23.48
C TYR A 559 26.93 4.08 21.98
N PRO A 560 25.87 4.52 21.27
CA PRO A 560 24.52 4.92 21.72
C PRO A 560 23.49 3.79 21.76
N ARG A 561 23.88 2.55 21.81
CA ARG A 561 23.00 1.38 21.80
C ARG A 561 22.22 1.26 23.11
N TYR A 562 20.90 1.01 23.00
CA TYR A 562 20.03 0.71 24.13
C TYR A 562 18.89 -0.22 23.68
N GLY A 563 18.34 -1.01 24.60
CA GLY A 563 17.18 -1.85 24.34
C GLY A 563 15.86 -1.07 24.49
N TRP A 564 14.80 -1.53 23.82
CA TRP A 564 13.50 -0.87 23.82
C TRP A 564 12.89 -0.70 25.23
N GLY A 565 13.21 -1.57 26.17
CA GLY A 565 12.74 -1.48 27.55
C GLY A 565 13.16 -0.21 28.29
N THR A 566 14.23 0.49 27.81
CA THR A 566 14.67 1.78 28.38
C THR A 566 13.76 2.94 28.02
N GLN A 567 12.96 2.78 26.95
CA GLN A 567 12.04 3.82 26.49
C GLN A 567 10.62 3.61 27.00
N LEU A 568 10.36 2.49 27.63
CA LEU A 568 9.00 2.08 27.99
C LEU A 568 8.35 3.04 28.99
N GLU A 569 9.14 3.65 29.88
CA GLU A 569 8.64 4.63 30.87
C GLU A 569 7.99 5.87 30.23
N HIS A 570 8.41 6.24 29.01
CA HIS A 570 7.86 7.40 28.30
C HIS A 570 6.45 7.19 27.75
N TYR A 571 6.00 5.95 27.70
CA TYR A 571 4.67 5.58 27.18
C TYR A 571 3.63 5.34 28.27
N PHE A 572 4.01 5.46 29.54
CA PHE A 572 3.10 5.30 30.66
C PHE A 572 2.91 6.60 31.43
N ASP A 573 1.76 6.73 32.05
CA ASP A 573 1.48 7.82 32.98
C ASP A 573 2.39 7.74 34.22
N SER A 574 2.72 8.88 34.80
CA SER A 574 3.57 8.99 35.99
C SER A 574 3.04 8.28 37.25
N SER A 575 1.79 7.80 37.20
CA SER A 575 1.22 6.93 38.26
C SER A 575 1.79 5.51 38.24
N LEU A 576 2.43 5.08 37.16
CA LEU A 576 3.07 3.78 37.02
C LEU A 576 4.59 3.87 37.22
N THR A 577 5.15 2.90 37.91
CA THR A 577 6.60 2.75 38.04
C THR A 577 7.09 1.72 37.04
N VAL A 578 7.98 2.10 36.12
CA VAL A 578 8.62 1.15 35.19
C VAL A 578 9.96 0.70 35.77
N LYS A 579 10.18 -0.61 35.83
CA LYS A 579 11.44 -1.24 36.29
C LYS A 579 11.99 -2.16 35.22
N ASN A 580 12.99 -1.71 34.51
CA ASN A 580 13.70 -2.52 33.54
C ASN A 580 14.82 -3.33 34.20
N LEU A 581 14.62 -4.64 34.33
CA LEU A 581 15.56 -5.59 34.91
C LEU A 581 16.25 -6.47 33.84
N ALA A 582 16.06 -6.17 32.55
CA ALA A 582 16.66 -6.93 31.46
C ALA A 582 18.19 -6.89 31.47
N LEU A 583 18.83 -7.99 31.05
CA LEU A 583 20.29 -8.13 31.04
C LEU A 583 20.80 -8.61 29.69
N SER A 584 21.83 -7.91 29.18
CA SER A 584 22.51 -8.32 27.96
C SER A 584 23.08 -9.74 28.06
N GLY A 585 22.94 -10.50 26.96
CA GLY A 585 23.53 -11.84 26.84
C GLY A 585 22.78 -12.98 27.55
N ARG A 586 21.61 -12.71 28.16
CA ARG A 586 20.81 -13.72 28.86
C ARG A 586 19.71 -14.26 27.95
N SER A 587 19.47 -15.59 28.06
CA SER A 587 18.30 -16.26 27.50
C SER A 587 17.19 -16.42 28.54
N SER A 588 16.00 -16.83 28.13
CA SER A 588 14.90 -17.14 29.05
C SER A 588 15.28 -18.20 30.09
N LYS A 589 16.19 -19.11 29.73
CA LYS A 589 16.74 -20.16 30.58
C LYS A 589 17.83 -19.65 31.52
N SER A 590 18.79 -18.87 31.02
CA SER A 590 19.94 -18.44 31.83
C SER A 590 19.62 -17.30 32.79
N TYR A 591 18.65 -16.45 32.47
CA TYR A 591 18.28 -15.30 33.30
C TYR A 591 17.76 -15.68 34.70
N VAL A 592 17.24 -16.87 34.90
CA VAL A 592 16.73 -17.33 36.19
C VAL A 592 17.81 -17.48 37.26
N GLN A 593 19.09 -17.49 36.85
CA GLN A 593 20.23 -17.55 37.76
C GLN A 593 20.70 -16.16 38.21
N GLU A 594 20.15 -15.09 37.68
CA GLU A 594 20.57 -13.73 37.94
C GLU A 594 19.86 -13.12 39.17
N GLU A 595 20.55 -12.19 39.82
CA GLU A 595 19.99 -11.47 40.97
C GLU A 595 18.75 -10.66 40.58
N GLN A 596 18.68 -10.17 39.34
CA GLN A 596 17.52 -9.46 38.78
C GLN A 596 16.28 -10.33 38.70
N TYR A 597 16.43 -11.63 38.45
CA TYR A 597 15.31 -12.56 38.49
C TYR A 597 14.76 -12.72 39.92
N GLN A 598 15.63 -12.79 40.93
CA GLN A 598 15.23 -12.81 42.31
C GLN A 598 14.51 -11.51 42.73
N THR A 599 15.03 -10.37 42.26
CA THR A 599 14.40 -9.06 42.47
C THR A 599 13.00 -9.01 41.87
N LEU A 600 12.84 -9.53 40.64
CA LEU A 600 11.55 -9.64 39.96
C LEU A 600 10.58 -10.48 40.79
N MET A 601 11.00 -11.72 41.15
CA MET A 601 10.14 -12.68 41.86
C MET A 601 9.72 -12.20 43.24
N GLN A 602 10.57 -11.43 43.93
CA GLN A 602 10.24 -10.86 45.24
C GLN A 602 9.38 -9.60 45.13
N GLY A 603 9.58 -8.81 44.06
CA GLY A 603 8.97 -7.49 43.90
C GLY A 603 7.58 -7.48 43.26
N MET A 604 7.26 -8.46 42.43
CA MET A 604 5.97 -8.56 41.77
C MET A 604 4.80 -8.80 42.73
N LYS A 605 3.71 -8.10 42.53
CA LYS A 605 2.47 -8.20 43.32
C LYS A 605 1.24 -8.11 42.42
N ALA A 606 0.10 -8.50 42.97
CA ALA A 606 -1.18 -8.41 42.23
C ALA A 606 -1.44 -6.99 41.70
N GLY A 607 -1.87 -6.92 40.45
CA GLY A 607 -2.11 -5.67 39.72
C GLY A 607 -0.90 -5.10 38.99
N ASP A 608 0.29 -5.69 39.13
CA ASP A 608 1.47 -5.32 38.34
C ASP A 608 1.39 -5.91 36.90
N TYR A 609 2.29 -5.43 36.02
CA TYR A 609 2.48 -5.94 34.67
C TYR A 609 3.91 -6.46 34.51
N LEU A 610 4.08 -7.57 33.79
CA LEU A 610 5.37 -8.13 33.43
C LEU A 610 5.52 -8.26 31.93
N PHE A 611 6.44 -7.48 31.34
CA PHE A 611 6.85 -7.56 29.94
C PHE A 611 8.07 -8.48 29.81
N VAL A 612 7.96 -9.53 28.98
CA VAL A 612 8.99 -10.55 28.79
C VAL A 612 9.48 -10.54 27.36
N GLY A 613 10.75 -10.18 27.13
CA GLY A 613 11.36 -10.04 25.80
C GLY A 613 12.69 -10.80 25.67
N PHE A 614 12.62 -12.15 25.54
CA PHE A 614 13.77 -13.02 25.27
C PHE A 614 13.71 -13.58 23.84
N GLY A 615 14.79 -14.23 23.40
CA GLY A 615 14.90 -14.95 22.13
C GLY A 615 16.32 -14.93 21.56
N HIS A 616 16.96 -13.77 21.46
CA HIS A 616 18.28 -13.60 20.84
C HIS A 616 19.41 -14.41 21.47
N ASN A 617 19.28 -14.84 22.70
CA ASN A 617 20.25 -15.71 23.35
C ASN A 617 19.75 -17.11 23.55
N ASP A 618 18.47 -17.34 23.45
CA ASP A 618 17.85 -18.66 23.48
C ASP A 618 18.25 -19.52 22.25
N GLU A 619 18.57 -18.84 21.13
CA GLU A 619 19.10 -19.46 19.91
C GLU A 619 20.58 -19.84 19.98
N LYS A 620 21.33 -19.43 21.03
CA LYS A 620 22.75 -19.72 21.15
C LYS A 620 22.98 -21.19 21.46
N ALA A 621 23.88 -21.84 20.70
CA ALA A 621 24.12 -23.30 20.78
C ALA A 621 24.77 -23.79 22.08
N ASP A 622 25.10 -22.89 23.02
CA ASP A 622 25.65 -23.31 24.31
C ASP A 622 24.56 -23.82 25.26
N GLU A 623 24.88 -24.88 26.00
CA GLU A 623 23.95 -25.57 26.90
C GLU A 623 23.34 -24.67 27.98
N GLY A 624 24.06 -23.63 28.39
CA GLY A 624 23.61 -22.68 29.42
C GLY A 624 22.46 -21.78 28.97
N ARG A 625 22.36 -21.47 27.67
CA ARG A 625 21.40 -20.51 27.12
C ARG A 625 20.36 -21.13 26.22
N TYR A 626 20.72 -22.18 25.51
CA TYR A 626 19.86 -22.78 24.48
C TYR A 626 18.52 -23.25 25.02
N THR A 627 17.46 -22.89 24.29
CA THR A 627 16.13 -23.48 24.40
C THR A 627 15.66 -23.94 23.02
N ASN A 628 14.91 -25.02 22.93
CA ASN A 628 14.42 -25.51 21.63
C ASN A 628 13.26 -24.62 21.15
N PRO A 629 13.36 -24.02 19.93
CA PRO A 629 12.28 -23.19 19.39
C PRO A 629 11.02 -24.00 19.07
N ASN A 630 11.15 -25.31 18.87
CA ASN A 630 10.04 -26.20 18.58
C ASN A 630 9.45 -26.79 19.88
N GLY A 631 8.14 -26.80 19.95
CA GLY A 631 7.42 -27.30 21.10
C GLY A 631 6.46 -26.26 21.68
N ASN A 632 5.70 -26.68 22.66
CA ASN A 632 4.74 -25.80 23.34
C ASN A 632 5.12 -25.64 24.84
N TYR A 633 4.32 -24.90 25.60
CA TYR A 633 4.58 -24.61 27.01
C TYR A 633 4.63 -25.86 27.93
N LEU A 634 4.18 -27.04 27.48
CA LEU A 634 4.28 -28.33 28.16
C LEU A 634 5.52 -29.13 27.71
N THR A 635 6.21 -28.73 26.66
CA THR A 635 7.37 -29.44 26.13
C THR A 635 8.63 -28.99 26.88
N GLU A 636 9.13 -29.81 27.80
CA GLU A 636 10.33 -29.50 28.57
C GLU A 636 11.52 -29.16 27.68
N GLY A 637 12.25 -28.08 28.01
CA GLY A 637 13.40 -27.59 27.26
C GLY A 637 13.04 -26.74 26.03
N SER A 638 11.76 -26.60 25.69
CA SER A 638 11.36 -25.66 24.64
C SER A 638 11.39 -24.21 25.13
N PHE A 639 11.50 -23.27 24.20
CA PHE A 639 11.43 -21.84 24.47
C PHE A 639 10.09 -21.47 25.14
N ALA A 640 8.98 -21.96 24.60
CA ALA A 640 7.66 -21.73 25.15
C ALA A 640 7.53 -22.28 26.58
N ASN A 641 8.12 -23.45 26.87
CA ASN A 641 8.15 -24.00 28.22
C ASN A 641 9.00 -23.15 29.16
N SER A 642 10.17 -22.71 28.73
CA SER A 642 11.04 -21.83 29.51
C SER A 642 10.35 -20.52 29.90
N LEU A 643 9.65 -19.90 28.96
CA LEU A 643 8.86 -18.69 29.23
C LEU A 643 7.72 -18.97 30.21
N TYR A 644 6.99 -20.05 29.99
CA TYR A 644 5.83 -20.40 30.83
C TYR A 644 6.22 -20.71 32.27
N VAL A 645 7.17 -21.62 32.46
CA VAL A 645 7.54 -22.08 33.79
C VAL A 645 8.24 -21.02 34.61
N ASN A 646 9.11 -20.23 33.96
CA ASN A 646 9.95 -19.30 34.68
C ASN A 646 9.33 -17.91 34.85
N TYR A 647 8.41 -17.48 33.98
CA TYR A 647 7.87 -16.12 34.01
C TYR A 647 6.35 -16.07 34.06
N VAL A 648 5.66 -16.75 33.13
CA VAL A 648 4.20 -16.61 32.97
C VAL A 648 3.49 -17.19 34.20
N LYS A 649 3.76 -18.44 34.52
CA LYS A 649 3.07 -19.14 35.64
C LYS A 649 3.33 -18.46 36.99
N PRO A 650 4.59 -18.16 37.40
CA PRO A 650 4.84 -17.48 38.67
C PRO A 650 4.21 -16.08 38.75
N ALA A 651 4.17 -15.34 37.64
CA ALA A 651 3.53 -14.04 37.61
C ALA A 651 2.01 -14.14 37.74
N GLN A 652 1.38 -15.07 37.03
CA GLN A 652 -0.06 -15.31 37.12
C GLN A 652 -0.48 -15.74 38.51
N GLU A 653 0.32 -16.61 39.18
CA GLU A 653 0.09 -17.03 40.56
C GLU A 653 0.13 -15.88 41.56
N LYS A 654 0.82 -14.80 41.23
CA LYS A 654 0.88 -13.53 42.00
C LYS A 654 -0.17 -12.49 41.58
N GLY A 655 -1.04 -12.78 40.60
CA GLY A 655 -2.02 -11.83 40.06
C GLY A 655 -1.42 -10.72 39.19
N VAL A 656 -0.27 -11.00 38.56
CA VAL A 656 0.42 -10.10 37.64
C VAL A 656 -0.02 -10.38 36.21
N THR A 657 -0.28 -9.33 35.45
CA THR A 657 -0.61 -9.44 34.01
C THR A 657 0.68 -9.60 33.21
N VAL A 658 0.80 -10.66 32.41
CA VAL A 658 2.00 -10.94 31.61
C VAL A 658 1.78 -10.52 30.16
N VAL A 659 2.76 -9.81 29.59
CA VAL A 659 2.86 -9.41 28.19
C VAL A 659 4.09 -10.08 27.60
N LEU A 660 3.90 -11.04 26.70
CA LEU A 660 4.99 -11.64 25.94
C LEU A 660 5.31 -10.78 24.73
N CYS A 661 6.56 -10.31 24.64
CA CYS A 661 7.04 -9.50 23.53
C CYS A 661 7.78 -10.42 22.55
N THR A 662 7.35 -10.44 21.30
CA THR A 662 8.04 -11.19 20.25
C THR A 662 9.48 -10.70 20.10
N PRO A 663 10.45 -11.62 19.92
CA PRO A 663 11.85 -11.22 19.71
C PRO A 663 12.02 -10.41 18.44
N ILE A 664 12.92 -9.42 18.49
CA ILE A 664 13.32 -8.66 17.31
C ILE A 664 14.10 -9.60 16.38
N VAL A 665 13.71 -9.65 15.11
CA VAL A 665 14.37 -10.49 14.11
C VAL A 665 15.80 -10.01 13.86
N ARG A 666 16.77 -10.92 13.85
CA ARG A 666 18.15 -10.62 13.44
C ARG A 666 18.26 -10.55 11.92
N ARG A 667 19.00 -9.57 11.45
CA ARG A 667 19.33 -9.42 10.04
C ARG A 667 20.76 -9.90 9.79
N THR A 668 20.98 -10.62 8.68
CA THR A 668 22.34 -10.97 8.25
C THR A 668 23.12 -9.72 7.81
N ALA A 669 24.44 -9.79 7.84
CA ALA A 669 25.31 -8.71 7.34
C ALA A 669 25.07 -8.39 5.85
N THR A 670 24.57 -9.33 5.08
CA THR A 670 24.23 -9.18 3.64
C THR A 670 22.85 -8.59 3.42
N GLY A 671 22.04 -8.47 4.46
CA GLY A 671 20.67 -7.98 4.35
C GLY A 671 19.67 -8.92 3.69
N ILE A 672 20.05 -10.16 3.43
CA ILE A 672 19.17 -11.19 2.85
C ILE A 672 18.33 -11.81 3.96
N TRP A 673 17.02 -11.91 3.71
CA TRP A 673 16.07 -12.62 4.55
C TRP A 673 15.82 -14.00 3.96
N GLU A 674 15.97 -15.03 4.78
CA GLU A 674 15.51 -16.36 4.43
C GLU A 674 14.19 -16.61 5.14
N ASP A 675 13.13 -16.85 4.40
CA ASP A 675 11.75 -17.00 4.89
C ASP A 675 11.59 -18.10 5.94
N SER A 676 12.49 -19.07 5.98
CA SER A 676 12.47 -20.17 6.94
C SER A 676 13.14 -19.88 8.28
N ASN A 677 13.87 -18.75 8.42
CA ASN A 677 14.72 -18.45 9.57
C ASN A 677 14.53 -17.01 10.05
N LEU A 678 13.62 -16.82 11.00
CA LEU A 678 13.35 -15.49 11.57
C LEU A 678 14.49 -14.97 12.47
N HIS A 679 15.37 -15.86 12.97
CA HIS A 679 16.52 -15.52 13.79
C HIS A 679 17.81 -16.08 13.18
N ILE A 680 18.42 -15.37 12.24
CA ILE A 680 19.69 -15.75 11.64
C ILE A 680 20.83 -15.18 12.46
N THR A 681 21.69 -16.03 13.02
CA THR A 681 22.92 -15.60 13.70
C THR A 681 24.09 -15.64 12.74
N SER A 682 24.73 -14.48 12.51
CA SER A 682 25.94 -14.37 11.69
C SER A 682 27.16 -15.08 12.29
N ASP A 683 27.17 -15.34 13.60
CA ASP A 683 28.39 -15.69 14.33
C ASP A 683 28.61 -17.19 14.56
N SER A 684 27.62 -18.04 14.37
CA SER A 684 27.76 -19.45 14.71
C SER A 684 27.59 -20.42 13.57
N GLY A 685 27.08 -20.01 12.41
CA GLY A 685 26.88 -20.85 11.25
C GLY A 685 25.96 -22.06 11.51
N LYS A 686 25.33 -22.14 12.65
CA LYS A 686 24.40 -23.19 13.04
C LYS A 686 23.19 -22.57 13.69
N PHE A 687 22.21 -22.30 12.86
CA PHE A 687 20.86 -22.11 13.28
C PHE A 687 20.12 -23.44 13.14
N GLU A 688 19.70 -24.03 14.22
CA GLU A 688 18.83 -25.20 14.19
C GLU A 688 17.40 -24.72 13.96
N GLY A 689 17.05 -24.46 12.73
CA GLY A 689 15.80 -23.94 12.23
C GLY A 689 14.62 -24.00 13.21
N GLY A 690 14.09 -22.86 13.55
CA GLY A 690 12.94 -22.73 14.44
C GLY A 690 12.56 -21.28 14.67
N ASN A 691 11.34 -21.05 15.07
CA ASN A 691 10.78 -19.74 15.27
C ASN A 691 10.64 -19.44 16.76
N TYR A 692 11.37 -18.43 17.24
CA TYR A 692 11.25 -17.93 18.61
C TYR A 692 10.23 -16.78 18.73
N ALA A 693 9.66 -16.32 17.61
CA ALA A 693 8.67 -15.24 17.56
C ALA A 693 7.22 -15.72 17.69
#